data_497e3e5185f36444cd0f641d9ce272ba
#
_entry.id   497e3e5185f36444cd0f641d9ce272ba
#
_cell.length_a   1.000
_cell.length_b   1.000
_cell.length_c   1.000
_cell.angle_alpha   90.00
_cell.angle_beta   90.00
_cell.angle_gamma   90.00
#
_symmetry.space_group_name_H-M   'P 1'
#
loop_
_entity.id
_entity.type
_entity.pdbx_description
1 polymer ?
#
loop_
_entity_poly.entity_id
_entity_poly.type
_entity_poly.pdbx_seq_one_letter_code
_entity_poly.pdbx_strand_id
1 'polypeptide(L)'
;ISNDKNESHTYLDEYRNKFIEKYGVDREVPLLEMLDSNIGIGAPTSYLNPQNDFFEEDSTKPNYNLRLKNYLLNKYESAITNKTSITLEQDEIEGILKREIKTDEVPISLELYFQLKKRNDELNLCLGPNCGSLVAGKTFGRFSTISDEFADMLEDINKEERRLRDDNIEMCEIGFLPAPARNGNIVRTRTFREKKTVIFTAADKGTTDVINIKDISIGVFNELFYARDYKTKKLVVFESNNMYNPMLNPNILRFLQDISHEGKRSWSEFPWTYIFSEFRHVPAIKFEDIVIENEKWKLNLSEMRLEKKNFEEFKCKFLQLIKDKNIPDDIYLTEADNRIKLDLKKELSIRIIFDEFKKHGSRDLILERAETGENITYSGEGGHTTEIVVPLFRKEKELENVYPAEKVIIERKKHLELPFENWLYFNLYCNSNREDELIAFDIMDFCEELKKKYDVDYFFMRYVDPKPHVRLRIKGTQEVLLQIYPLIIKWQHQLLDDGIIGDLKISIYDREIERYGGVHLMDIAEQVFFIDSFIVESILRMKRLGVLAMDQEDIAIISIIMYIQGFYENFEEQMNFLAINYHTSDFMSEFKKKKQRLVSLCGCENDWKELLSNEEGTSLYNLLNMRTVVLNKYRDEINNINQDPLFKNGIVASVIHLHCNRIIG
;
A
#
# COMPACT_ATOMS: atom_id res chain seq x y z
N ILE A 1 -21.92 -7.05 -1.61
CA ILE A 1 -21.09 -7.12 -2.80
C ILE A 1 -19.69 -6.76 -2.38
N SER A 2 -18.85 -7.76 -2.16
CA SER A 2 -17.49 -7.53 -1.72
C SER A 2 -16.56 -7.33 -2.92
N ASN A 3 -15.79 -6.26 -2.93
CA ASN A 3 -14.71 -6.08 -3.88
C ASN A 3 -13.59 -7.10 -3.64
N ASP A 4 -12.83 -7.41 -4.66
CA ASP A 4 -11.63 -8.22 -4.49
C ASP A 4 -10.65 -7.47 -3.58
N LYS A 5 -9.91 -8.18 -2.73
CA LYS A 5 -8.99 -7.56 -1.76
C LYS A 5 -7.92 -6.66 -2.39
N ASN A 6 -7.67 -6.82 -3.69
CA ASN A 6 -6.70 -6.04 -4.44
C ASN A 6 -7.26 -4.71 -4.99
N GLU A 7 -8.56 -4.42 -4.81
CA GLU A 7 -9.16 -3.19 -5.39
C GLU A 7 -9.32 -2.06 -4.38
N SER A 8 -9.30 -2.37 -3.09
CA SER A 8 -9.61 -1.36 -2.07
C SER A 8 -8.43 -0.50 -1.63
N HIS A 9 -7.17 -0.94 -1.85
CA HIS A 9 -5.99 -0.25 -1.32
C HIS A 9 -4.75 -0.36 -2.23
N THR A 10 -4.92 -0.22 -3.55
CA THR A 10 -3.80 -0.27 -4.53
C THR A 10 -2.70 0.75 -4.22
N TYR A 11 -3.06 1.91 -3.66
CA TYR A 11 -2.10 2.92 -3.21
C TYR A 11 -1.22 2.44 -2.03
N LEU A 12 -1.69 1.49 -1.21
CA LEU A 12 -0.86 0.89 -0.17
C LEU A 12 0.18 -0.06 -0.75
N ASP A 13 -0.06 -0.70 -1.89
CA ASP A 13 0.91 -1.58 -2.54
C ASP A 13 2.13 -0.79 -3.01
N GLU A 14 1.92 0.35 -3.68
CA GLU A 14 3.01 1.24 -4.08
C GLU A 14 3.73 1.83 -2.87
N TYR A 15 2.97 2.21 -1.85
CA TYR A 15 3.52 2.77 -0.62
C TYR A 15 4.35 1.74 0.15
N ARG A 16 3.91 0.48 0.18
CA ARG A 16 4.63 -0.64 0.78
C ARG A 16 5.95 -0.92 0.04
N ASN A 17 5.95 -0.85 -1.29
CA ASN A 17 7.17 -0.98 -2.07
C ASN A 17 8.18 0.13 -1.71
N LYS A 18 7.76 1.37 -1.57
CA LYS A 18 8.59 2.47 -1.08
C LYS A 18 9.10 2.25 0.34
N PHE A 19 8.25 1.69 1.22
CA PHE A 19 8.65 1.32 2.57
C PHE A 19 9.75 0.25 2.56
N ILE A 20 9.55 -0.83 1.81
CA ILE A 20 10.50 -1.93 1.69
C ILE A 20 11.81 -1.45 1.06
N GLU A 21 11.75 -0.60 0.05
CA GLU A 21 12.93 -0.02 -0.60
C GLU A 21 13.77 0.81 0.40
N LYS A 22 13.13 1.65 1.21
CA LYS A 22 13.82 2.52 2.16
C LYS A 22 14.24 1.82 3.45
N TYR A 23 13.39 0.96 4.01
CA TYR A 23 13.58 0.42 5.36
C TYR A 23 13.84 -1.10 5.40
N GLY A 24 13.55 -1.80 4.30
CA GLY A 24 13.56 -3.26 4.27
C GLY A 24 12.35 -3.89 4.99
N VAL A 25 12.29 -5.21 4.96
CA VAL A 25 11.22 -5.98 5.63
C VAL A 25 11.53 -6.29 7.10
N ASP A 26 12.78 -6.10 7.52
CA ASP A 26 13.25 -6.49 8.85
C ASP A 26 13.22 -5.36 9.88
N ARG A 27 12.78 -4.18 9.48
CA ARG A 27 12.70 -3.00 10.33
C ARG A 27 11.26 -2.67 10.72
N GLU A 28 11.06 -2.30 12.00
CA GLU A 28 9.91 -1.53 12.45
C GLU A 28 10.31 -0.06 12.54
N VAL A 29 9.49 0.82 11.98
CA VAL A 29 9.76 2.26 11.90
C VAL A 29 8.73 3.02 12.73
N PRO A 30 9.12 3.99 13.56
CA PRO A 30 8.17 4.84 14.25
C PRO A 30 7.19 5.49 13.26
N LEU A 31 5.88 5.41 13.56
CA LEU A 31 4.82 5.94 12.69
C LEU A 31 5.07 7.40 12.26
N LEU A 32 5.47 8.26 13.22
CA LEU A 32 5.71 9.68 12.95
C LEU A 32 6.94 9.91 12.07
N GLU A 33 7.98 9.07 12.19
CA GLU A 33 9.14 9.12 11.29
C GLU A 33 8.73 8.71 9.88
N MET A 34 8.00 7.63 9.74
CA MET A 34 7.59 7.10 8.44
C MET A 34 6.73 8.09 7.65
N LEU A 35 5.74 8.72 8.31
CA LEU A 35 4.80 9.65 7.68
C LEU A 35 5.36 11.07 7.47
N ASP A 36 6.53 11.38 7.98
CA ASP A 36 7.19 12.66 7.75
C ASP A 36 7.88 12.66 6.38
N SER A 37 7.55 13.62 5.52
CA SER A 37 8.10 13.72 4.16
C SER A 37 9.58 14.10 4.11
N ASN A 38 10.15 14.69 5.19
CA ASN A 38 11.55 15.09 5.21
C ASN A 38 12.48 13.98 5.69
N ILE A 39 12.02 13.14 6.61
CA ILE A 39 12.85 12.11 7.23
C ILE A 39 12.41 10.70 6.89
N GLY A 40 11.12 10.51 6.60
CA GLY A 40 10.50 9.26 6.22
C GLY A 40 10.23 9.15 4.72
N ILE A 41 9.15 8.46 4.39
CA ILE A 41 8.62 8.31 3.02
C ILE A 41 7.40 9.22 2.77
N GLY A 42 6.99 9.99 3.78
CA GLY A 42 5.78 10.80 3.72
C GLY A 42 4.50 9.97 3.84
N ALA A 43 3.35 10.59 3.65
CA ALA A 43 2.07 9.90 3.58
C ALA A 43 1.85 9.30 2.17
N PRO A 44 0.97 8.28 2.01
CA PRO A 44 0.55 7.79 0.69
C PRO A 44 0.07 8.92 -0.22
N THR A 45 0.29 8.80 -1.53
CA THR A 45 0.05 9.87 -2.52
C THR A 45 -1.39 10.38 -2.55
N SER A 46 -2.38 9.52 -2.27
CA SER A 46 -3.80 9.88 -2.25
C SER A 46 -4.28 10.57 -0.97
N TYR A 47 -3.39 10.87 0.00
CA TYR A 47 -3.75 11.47 1.28
C TYR A 47 -3.72 12.99 1.21
N LEU A 48 -4.69 13.65 1.87
CA LEU A 48 -4.96 15.07 1.71
C LEU A 48 -4.70 15.94 2.95
N ASN A 49 -4.50 15.36 4.14
CA ASN A 49 -4.43 16.10 5.39
C ASN A 49 -3.21 15.73 6.26
N PRO A 50 -2.05 16.40 6.07
CA PRO A 50 -1.77 17.39 5.04
C PRO A 50 -1.65 16.77 3.65
N GLN A 51 -1.92 17.54 2.59
CA GLN A 51 -1.71 17.09 1.22
C GLN A 51 -0.23 16.81 0.99
N ASN A 52 0.08 15.68 0.36
CA ASN A 52 1.42 15.33 -0.03
C ASN A 52 1.89 16.24 -1.18
N ASP A 53 3.17 16.66 -1.19
CA ASP A 53 3.77 17.45 -2.27
C ASP A 53 3.74 16.70 -3.62
N PHE A 54 3.70 15.37 -3.58
CA PHE A 54 3.59 14.46 -4.74
C PHE A 54 2.19 13.88 -4.86
N PHE A 55 1.16 14.67 -4.52
CA PHE A 55 -0.23 14.21 -4.61
C PHE A 55 -0.59 13.82 -6.03
N GLU A 56 -0.97 12.57 -6.21
CA GLU A 56 -1.62 12.07 -7.40
C GLU A 56 -3.04 11.66 -7.03
N GLU A 57 -4.01 12.18 -7.79
CA GLU A 57 -5.39 11.72 -7.65
C GLU A 57 -5.43 10.25 -8.05
N ASP A 58 -5.96 9.40 -7.18
CA ASP A 58 -6.09 7.98 -7.48
C ASP A 58 -6.98 7.79 -8.71
N SER A 59 -6.34 7.73 -9.87
CA SER A 59 -7.00 7.59 -11.17
C SER A 59 -7.24 6.13 -11.54
N THR A 60 -6.93 5.20 -10.64
CA THR A 60 -7.14 3.77 -10.89
C THR A 60 -8.64 3.51 -11.00
N LYS A 61 -9.10 3.34 -12.25
CA LYS A 61 -10.45 2.84 -12.50
C LYS A 61 -10.54 1.45 -11.89
N PRO A 62 -11.55 1.17 -11.05
CA PRO A 62 -11.72 -0.15 -10.48
C PRO A 62 -11.68 -1.20 -11.59
N ASN A 63 -10.80 -2.17 -11.46
CA ASN A 63 -10.65 -3.23 -12.45
C ASN A 63 -11.75 -4.28 -12.22
N TYR A 64 -12.95 -4.00 -12.75
CA TYR A 64 -14.07 -4.90 -12.61
C TYR A 64 -13.83 -6.21 -13.34
N ASN A 65 -14.19 -7.31 -12.68
CA ASN A 65 -14.23 -8.62 -13.30
C ASN A 65 -15.06 -8.54 -14.61
N LEU A 66 -14.39 -8.72 -15.75
CA LEU A 66 -15.01 -8.60 -17.07
C LEU A 66 -16.22 -9.55 -17.23
N ARG A 67 -16.22 -10.71 -16.58
CA ARG A 67 -17.34 -11.65 -16.58
C ARG A 67 -18.56 -11.08 -15.86
N LEU A 68 -18.34 -10.46 -14.69
CA LEU A 68 -19.40 -9.77 -13.95
C LEU A 68 -19.96 -8.61 -14.75
N LYS A 69 -19.12 -7.79 -15.35
CA LYS A 69 -19.55 -6.69 -16.22
C LYS A 69 -20.41 -7.19 -17.37
N ASN A 70 -19.96 -8.22 -18.10
CA ASN A 70 -20.72 -8.78 -19.22
C ASN A 70 -22.06 -9.40 -18.76
N TYR A 71 -22.07 -10.07 -17.63
CA TYR A 71 -23.31 -10.60 -17.03
C TYR A 71 -24.30 -9.46 -16.75
N LEU A 72 -23.87 -8.40 -16.08
CA LEU A 72 -24.74 -7.26 -15.75
C LEU A 72 -25.24 -6.53 -17.00
N LEU A 73 -24.43 -6.39 -18.04
CA LEU A 73 -24.85 -5.80 -19.30
C LEU A 73 -25.90 -6.65 -20.02
N ASN A 74 -25.76 -7.98 -20.03
CA ASN A 74 -26.77 -8.89 -20.60
C ASN A 74 -28.09 -8.82 -19.83
N LYS A 75 -28.05 -8.79 -18.50
CA LYS A 75 -29.26 -8.59 -17.66
C LYS A 75 -29.90 -7.23 -17.90
N TYR A 76 -29.10 -6.18 -18.09
CA TYR A 76 -29.58 -4.83 -18.44
C TYR A 76 -30.33 -4.83 -19.79
N GLU A 77 -29.75 -5.41 -20.84
CA GLU A 77 -30.35 -5.48 -22.17
C GLU A 77 -31.69 -6.22 -22.12
N SER A 78 -31.74 -7.34 -21.42
CA SER A 78 -32.97 -8.10 -21.20
C SER A 78 -34.02 -7.28 -20.43
N ALA A 79 -33.63 -6.60 -19.38
CA ALA A 79 -34.54 -5.78 -18.57
C ALA A 79 -35.13 -4.59 -19.34
N ILE A 80 -34.33 -3.89 -20.14
CA ILE A 80 -34.80 -2.80 -21.00
C ILE A 80 -35.79 -3.33 -22.05
N THR A 81 -35.48 -4.43 -22.72
CA THR A 81 -36.32 -5.05 -23.74
C THR A 81 -37.68 -5.45 -23.19
N ASN A 82 -37.68 -6.09 -22.00
CA ASN A 82 -38.90 -6.60 -21.38
C ASN A 82 -39.59 -5.59 -20.45
N LYS A 83 -39.03 -4.40 -20.26
CA LYS A 83 -39.50 -3.36 -19.32
C LYS A 83 -39.65 -3.88 -17.89
N THR A 84 -38.65 -4.63 -17.41
CA THR A 84 -38.59 -5.25 -16.08
C THR A 84 -37.43 -4.72 -15.26
N SER A 85 -37.34 -5.13 -14.00
CA SER A 85 -36.14 -4.94 -13.19
C SER A 85 -35.00 -5.86 -13.66
N ILE A 86 -33.77 -5.49 -13.35
CA ILE A 86 -32.60 -6.37 -13.42
C ILE A 86 -32.67 -7.28 -12.20
N THR A 87 -32.85 -8.58 -12.38
CA THR A 87 -32.88 -9.55 -11.29
C THR A 87 -31.56 -10.32 -11.29
N LEU A 88 -30.89 -10.29 -10.14
CA LEU A 88 -29.67 -11.04 -9.87
C LEU A 88 -30.03 -12.30 -9.11
N GLU A 89 -29.46 -13.42 -9.52
CA GLU A 89 -29.70 -14.73 -8.92
C GLU A 89 -28.42 -15.27 -8.30
N GLN A 90 -28.53 -15.91 -7.13
CA GLN A 90 -27.40 -16.38 -6.34
C GLN A 90 -26.51 -17.34 -7.14
N ASP A 91 -27.12 -18.37 -7.72
CA ASP A 91 -26.38 -19.42 -8.46
C ASP A 91 -25.58 -18.85 -9.65
N GLU A 92 -26.16 -17.84 -10.33
CA GLU A 92 -25.51 -17.18 -11.47
C GLU A 92 -24.29 -16.38 -10.99
N ILE A 93 -24.43 -15.63 -9.89
CA ILE A 93 -23.35 -14.81 -9.34
C ILE A 93 -22.22 -15.71 -8.81
N GLU A 94 -22.54 -16.77 -8.07
CA GLU A 94 -21.55 -17.74 -7.56
C GLU A 94 -20.80 -18.42 -8.72
N GLY A 95 -21.51 -18.77 -9.79
CA GLY A 95 -20.91 -19.32 -11.01
C GLY A 95 -19.93 -18.38 -11.72
N ILE A 96 -20.16 -17.06 -11.62
CA ILE A 96 -19.30 -16.03 -12.21
C ILE A 96 -18.06 -15.77 -11.35
N LEU A 97 -18.27 -15.64 -10.04
CA LEU A 97 -17.21 -15.29 -9.10
C LEU A 97 -16.20 -16.42 -8.91
N LYS A 98 -16.63 -17.70 -9.00
CA LYS A 98 -15.80 -18.92 -8.96
C LYS A 98 -14.68 -18.93 -7.91
N ARG A 99 -14.74 -18.10 -6.90
CA ARG A 99 -13.68 -17.92 -5.91
C ARG A 99 -14.23 -18.26 -4.53
N GLU A 100 -13.57 -19.20 -3.90
CA GLU A 100 -13.78 -19.48 -2.49
C GLU A 100 -13.31 -18.29 -1.64
N ILE A 101 -14.20 -17.73 -0.83
CA ILE A 101 -13.87 -16.64 0.09
C ILE A 101 -13.19 -17.26 1.30
N LYS A 102 -11.94 -16.88 1.51
CA LYS A 102 -11.20 -17.33 2.70
C LYS A 102 -11.69 -16.56 3.93
N THR A 103 -11.79 -17.24 5.06
CA THR A 103 -12.28 -16.67 6.32
C THR A 103 -11.43 -15.48 6.78
N ASP A 104 -10.12 -15.49 6.54
CA ASP A 104 -9.20 -14.42 6.89
C ASP A 104 -9.37 -13.14 6.04
N GLU A 105 -9.98 -13.25 4.87
CA GLU A 105 -10.33 -12.11 4.02
C GLU A 105 -11.61 -11.39 4.48
N VAL A 106 -12.43 -12.00 5.34
CA VAL A 106 -13.69 -11.42 5.82
C VAL A 106 -13.42 -10.50 7.01
N PRO A 107 -13.96 -9.26 7.04
CA PRO A 107 -13.88 -8.40 8.22
C PRO A 107 -14.51 -9.09 9.46
N ILE A 108 -14.04 -8.73 10.65
CA ILE A 108 -14.61 -9.28 11.90
C ILE A 108 -16.04 -8.85 12.08
N SER A 109 -16.34 -7.59 11.79
CA SER A 109 -17.68 -7.02 11.82
C SER A 109 -17.92 -6.13 10.60
N LEU A 110 -19.18 -5.90 10.29
CA LEU A 110 -19.64 -4.90 9.34
C LEU A 110 -21.07 -4.48 9.68
N GLU A 111 -21.53 -3.38 9.12
CA GLU A 111 -22.93 -2.96 9.22
C GLU A 111 -23.61 -3.00 7.86
N LEU A 112 -24.85 -3.46 7.82
CA LEU A 112 -25.73 -3.39 6.67
C LEU A 112 -26.84 -2.38 6.92
N TYR A 113 -27.05 -1.46 5.97
CA TYR A 113 -28.09 -0.44 6.02
C TYR A 113 -29.16 -0.72 4.97
N PHE A 114 -30.42 -0.59 5.39
CA PHE A 114 -31.54 -0.70 4.49
C PHE A 114 -32.76 0.05 4.99
N GLN A 115 -33.63 0.40 4.07
CA GLN A 115 -34.92 1.00 4.36
C GLN A 115 -36.02 -0.07 4.26
N LEU A 116 -37.01 0.01 5.15
CA LEU A 116 -38.18 -0.84 5.13
C LEU A 116 -39.43 -0.04 4.76
N LYS A 117 -40.20 -0.59 3.83
CA LYS A 117 -41.53 -0.12 3.46
C LYS A 117 -42.50 -1.28 3.48
N LYS A 118 -43.74 -1.05 3.89
CA LYS A 118 -44.80 -2.04 3.87
C LYS A 118 -45.65 -1.87 2.58
N ARG A 119 -45.77 -2.96 1.81
CA ARG A 119 -46.62 -2.99 0.63
C ARG A 119 -47.43 -4.29 0.56
N ASN A 120 -48.76 -4.20 0.49
CA ASN A 120 -49.66 -5.38 0.47
C ASN A 120 -49.39 -6.35 1.63
N ASP A 121 -49.16 -5.81 2.83
CA ASP A 121 -48.78 -6.55 4.04
C ASP A 121 -47.39 -7.24 4.03
N GLU A 122 -46.64 -7.11 2.96
CA GLU A 122 -45.26 -7.56 2.87
C GLU A 122 -44.26 -6.42 3.14
N LEU A 123 -43.11 -6.77 3.71
CA LEU A 123 -42.02 -5.82 3.94
C LEU A 123 -41.09 -5.83 2.72
N ASN A 124 -40.94 -4.68 2.10
CA ASN A 124 -39.98 -4.45 1.04
C ASN A 124 -38.71 -3.88 1.65
N LEU A 125 -37.59 -4.55 1.42
CA LEU A 125 -36.27 -4.16 1.85
C LEU A 125 -35.55 -3.49 0.69
N CYS A 126 -35.06 -2.25 0.90
CA CYS A 126 -34.30 -1.50 -0.08
C CYS A 126 -32.97 -1.06 0.55
N LEU A 127 -31.86 -1.43 -0.06
CA LEU A 127 -30.55 -0.93 0.36
C LEU A 127 -30.50 0.58 0.13
N GLY A 128 -30.01 1.31 1.12
CA GLY A 128 -29.89 2.76 1.05
C GLY A 128 -28.76 3.21 0.10
N PRO A 129 -28.60 4.54 -0.11
CA PRO A 129 -27.48 5.09 -0.87
C PRO A 129 -26.14 4.76 -0.22
N ASN A 130 -26.12 4.52 1.08
CA ASN A 130 -25.00 3.96 1.81
C ASN A 130 -25.42 2.56 2.31
N CYS A 131 -24.86 1.52 1.72
CA CYS A 131 -25.29 0.15 2.01
C CYS A 131 -24.65 -0.44 3.27
N GLY A 132 -23.72 0.27 3.93
CA GLY A 132 -23.09 -0.22 5.15
C GLY A 132 -21.72 0.37 5.44
N SER A 133 -21.08 -0.15 6.47
CA SER A 133 -19.71 0.17 6.85
C SER A 133 -18.89 -1.08 7.17
N LEU A 134 -17.56 -0.95 7.08
CA LEU A 134 -16.61 -2.06 7.32
C LEU A 134 -16.47 -2.43 8.81
N VAL A 135 -17.09 -1.68 9.71
CA VAL A 135 -17.01 -1.91 11.15
C VAL A 135 -18.38 -1.67 11.75
N ALA A 136 -18.88 -2.59 12.55
CA ALA A 136 -20.13 -2.43 13.26
C ALA A 136 -20.06 -1.31 14.30
N GLY A 137 -21.15 -0.57 14.49
CA GLY A 137 -21.27 0.52 15.44
C GLY A 137 -20.88 1.91 14.90
N LYS A 138 -20.37 2.03 13.67
CA LYS A 138 -19.96 3.34 13.10
C LYS A 138 -21.14 4.30 12.93
N THR A 139 -22.28 3.83 12.45
CA THR A 139 -23.45 4.67 12.15
C THR A 139 -24.02 5.36 13.39
N PHE A 140 -24.18 4.61 14.47
CA PHE A 140 -24.83 5.11 15.67
C PHE A 140 -23.86 5.42 16.82
N GLY A 141 -22.56 5.15 16.66
CA GLY A 141 -21.57 5.36 17.71
C GLY A 141 -21.59 6.76 18.33
N ARG A 142 -21.82 7.80 17.51
CA ARG A 142 -22.00 9.19 17.97
C ARG A 142 -23.17 9.36 18.95
N PHE A 143 -24.20 8.54 18.85
CA PHE A 143 -25.37 8.60 19.72
C PHE A 143 -25.13 7.96 21.08
N SER A 144 -24.07 7.17 21.25
CA SER A 144 -23.67 6.60 22.55
C SER A 144 -23.40 7.67 23.61
N THR A 145 -23.11 8.91 23.20
CA THR A 145 -22.85 10.02 24.11
C THR A 145 -24.13 10.68 24.65
N ILE A 146 -25.29 10.41 24.04
CA ILE A 146 -26.59 11.02 24.36
C ILE A 146 -27.66 10.02 24.78
N SER A 147 -27.46 8.72 24.56
CA SER A 147 -28.35 7.64 24.96
C SER A 147 -27.55 6.47 25.52
N ASP A 148 -27.92 5.99 26.68
CA ASP A 148 -27.29 4.82 27.31
C ASP A 148 -27.64 3.53 26.54
N GLU A 149 -28.81 3.43 25.91
CA GLU A 149 -29.18 2.29 25.07
C GLU A 149 -28.21 2.13 23.91
N PHE A 150 -27.85 3.22 23.22
CA PHE A 150 -26.82 3.17 22.13
C PHE A 150 -25.42 2.91 22.70
N ALA A 151 -25.14 3.34 23.92
CA ALA A 151 -23.88 3.05 24.57
C ALA A 151 -23.75 1.54 24.88
N ASP A 152 -24.80 0.94 25.46
CA ASP A 152 -24.85 -0.50 25.75
C ASP A 152 -24.73 -1.34 24.46
N MET A 153 -25.44 -0.98 23.39
CA MET A 153 -25.33 -1.63 22.09
C MET A 153 -23.91 -1.56 21.54
N LEU A 154 -23.26 -0.40 21.64
CA LEU A 154 -21.89 -0.23 21.15
C LEU A 154 -20.89 -1.04 21.98
N GLU A 155 -21.11 -1.10 23.30
CA GLU A 155 -20.30 -1.93 24.20
C GLU A 155 -20.42 -3.42 23.83
N ASP A 156 -21.63 -3.92 23.57
CA ASP A 156 -21.87 -5.30 23.19
C ASP A 156 -21.23 -5.64 21.84
N ILE A 157 -21.30 -4.72 20.88
CA ILE A 157 -20.60 -4.87 19.59
C ILE A 157 -19.08 -4.98 19.81
N ASN A 158 -18.50 -4.09 20.61
CA ASN A 158 -17.05 -4.11 20.86
C ASN A 158 -16.62 -5.37 21.64
N LYS A 159 -17.45 -5.88 22.56
CA LYS A 159 -17.21 -7.17 23.22
C LYS A 159 -17.22 -8.34 22.23
N GLU A 160 -18.16 -8.35 21.29
CA GLU A 160 -18.23 -9.40 20.27
C GLU A 160 -17.05 -9.32 19.29
N GLU A 161 -16.65 -8.12 18.85
CA GLU A 161 -15.44 -7.94 18.07
C GLU A 161 -14.20 -8.47 18.81
N ARG A 162 -14.08 -8.17 20.12
CA ARG A 162 -12.98 -8.66 20.96
C ARG A 162 -12.98 -10.19 21.05
N ARG A 163 -14.14 -10.80 21.24
CA ARG A 163 -14.29 -12.27 21.30
C ARG A 163 -13.82 -12.96 20.02
N LEU A 164 -14.02 -12.31 18.88
CA LEU A 164 -13.69 -12.84 17.55
C LEU A 164 -12.25 -12.54 17.13
N ARG A 165 -11.58 -11.57 17.76
CA ARG A 165 -10.20 -11.19 17.48
C ARG A 165 -9.21 -12.13 18.16
N ASP A 166 -8.04 -12.34 17.56
CA ASP A 166 -6.92 -13.00 18.22
C ASP A 166 -6.50 -12.27 19.50
N ASP A 167 -6.17 -13.03 20.55
CA ASP A 167 -5.82 -12.47 21.86
C ASP A 167 -4.47 -11.71 21.87
N ASN A 168 -3.62 -11.97 20.88
CA ASN A 168 -2.34 -11.28 20.69
C ASN A 168 -2.48 -9.90 20.04
N ILE A 169 -3.67 -9.52 19.58
CA ILE A 169 -3.96 -8.22 18.94
C ILE A 169 -4.76 -7.36 19.90
N GLU A 170 -4.27 -6.16 20.19
CA GLU A 170 -4.99 -5.14 20.96
C GLU A 170 -5.93 -4.33 20.04
N MET A 171 -7.11 -4.03 20.52
CA MET A 171 -8.08 -3.18 19.81
C MET A 171 -8.02 -1.75 20.36
N CYS A 172 -7.76 -0.79 19.49
CA CYS A 172 -7.58 0.60 19.87
C CYS A 172 -8.60 1.51 19.18
N GLU A 173 -9.34 2.30 19.98
CA GLU A 173 -10.21 3.36 19.48
C GLU A 173 -9.41 4.61 19.18
N ILE A 174 -9.56 5.19 17.99
CA ILE A 174 -8.95 6.47 17.65
C ILE A 174 -9.95 7.60 17.91
N GLY A 175 -9.61 8.46 18.87
CA GLY A 175 -10.28 9.74 19.10
C GLY A 175 -9.52 10.88 18.41
N PHE A 176 -10.21 11.76 17.71
CA PHE A 176 -9.58 12.92 17.07
C PHE A 176 -10.51 14.14 17.07
N LEU A 177 -9.92 15.33 16.86
CA LEU A 177 -10.66 16.56 16.67
C LEU A 177 -10.53 17.00 15.21
N PRO A 178 -11.64 17.02 14.42
CA PRO A 178 -11.61 17.50 13.05
C PRO A 178 -11.41 19.01 13.00
N ALA A 179 -10.74 19.51 11.94
CA ALA A 179 -10.44 20.92 11.77
C ALA A 179 -11.68 21.84 11.82
N PRO A 180 -12.82 21.52 11.17
CA PRO A 180 -14.08 22.22 11.44
C PRO A 180 -14.68 21.75 12.76
N ALA A 181 -14.60 22.56 13.80
CA ALA A 181 -15.06 22.20 15.17
C ALA A 181 -16.51 21.67 15.23
N ARG A 182 -17.41 22.15 14.35
CA ARG A 182 -18.80 21.64 14.25
C ARG A 182 -18.88 20.16 13.91
N ASN A 183 -17.88 19.62 13.23
CA ASN A 183 -17.80 18.20 12.86
C ASN A 183 -17.44 17.33 14.07
N GLY A 184 -17.05 17.93 15.19
CA GLY A 184 -16.83 17.23 16.45
C GLY A 184 -18.05 16.42 16.92
N ASN A 185 -19.27 16.85 16.55
CA ASN A 185 -20.49 16.10 16.88
C ASN A 185 -20.61 14.77 16.12
N ILE A 186 -19.92 14.61 14.99
CA ILE A 186 -19.93 13.37 14.18
C ILE A 186 -18.96 12.36 14.78
N VAL A 187 -17.80 12.82 15.24
CA VAL A 187 -16.69 11.95 15.67
C VAL A 187 -16.71 11.63 17.18
N ARG A 188 -17.56 12.29 17.95
CA ARG A 188 -17.66 12.09 19.39
C ARG A 188 -18.39 10.79 19.69
N THR A 189 -17.69 9.83 20.29
CA THR A 189 -18.22 8.52 20.70
C THR A 189 -17.74 8.16 22.11
N ARG A 190 -18.47 7.28 22.81
CA ARG A 190 -17.91 6.59 23.98
C ARG A 190 -16.96 5.51 23.53
N THR A 191 -15.93 5.24 24.31
CA THR A 191 -14.90 4.22 24.02
C THR A 191 -15.15 3.00 24.89
N PHE A 192 -15.31 1.85 24.25
CA PHE A 192 -15.47 0.55 24.91
C PHE A 192 -14.35 -0.43 24.48
N ARG A 193 -13.45 -0.02 23.60
CA ARG A 193 -12.27 -0.80 23.23
C ARG A 193 -11.21 -0.73 24.33
N GLU A 194 -10.34 -1.73 24.38
CA GLU A 194 -9.32 -1.90 25.41
C GLU A 194 -8.34 -0.72 25.49
N LYS A 195 -7.99 -0.17 24.33
CA LYS A 195 -7.04 0.94 24.21
C LYS A 195 -7.66 2.13 23.52
N LYS A 196 -7.08 3.31 23.77
CA LYS A 196 -7.43 4.55 23.11
C LYS A 196 -6.17 5.25 22.60
N THR A 197 -6.24 5.82 21.41
CA THR A 197 -5.27 6.77 20.88
C THR A 197 -5.96 8.07 20.53
N VAL A 198 -5.29 9.20 20.72
CA VAL A 198 -5.86 10.53 20.44
C VAL A 198 -4.97 11.34 19.52
N ILE A 199 -5.61 12.02 18.56
CA ILE A 199 -4.96 12.86 17.56
C ILE A 199 -5.55 14.26 17.62
N PHE A 200 -4.72 15.27 17.81
CA PHE A 200 -5.11 16.68 17.95
C PHE A 200 -6.09 16.98 19.07
N THR A 201 -6.16 16.12 20.08
CA THR A 201 -7.00 16.29 21.27
C THR A 201 -6.34 15.61 22.46
N ALA A 202 -6.95 15.70 23.63
CA ALA A 202 -6.49 15.01 24.84
C ALA A 202 -7.40 13.83 25.16
N ALA A 203 -6.83 12.78 25.76
CA ALA A 203 -7.64 11.71 26.33
C ALA A 203 -8.48 12.20 27.51
N ASP A 204 -9.62 11.56 27.76
CA ASP A 204 -10.48 11.88 28.88
C ASP A 204 -9.72 11.69 30.19
N LYS A 205 -10.05 12.52 31.20
CA LYS A 205 -9.48 12.37 32.55
C LYS A 205 -9.83 10.99 33.11
N GLY A 206 -8.79 10.24 33.49
CA GLY A 206 -8.97 8.88 34.06
C GLY A 206 -8.83 7.75 33.05
N THR A 207 -8.62 8.03 31.76
CA THR A 207 -8.30 6.99 30.78
C THR A 207 -6.88 6.50 31.05
N THR A 208 -6.73 5.25 31.48
CA THR A 208 -5.44 4.66 31.86
C THR A 208 -4.73 3.95 30.69
N ASP A 209 -5.50 3.49 29.73
CA ASP A 209 -5.01 2.65 28.63
C ASP A 209 -4.90 3.43 27.32
N VAL A 210 -3.98 4.41 27.31
CA VAL A 210 -3.73 5.27 26.14
C VAL A 210 -2.43 4.85 25.46
N ILE A 211 -2.52 4.47 24.19
CA ILE A 211 -1.37 4.31 23.29
C ILE A 211 -1.00 5.68 22.75
N ASN A 212 0.23 6.11 22.98
CA ASN A 212 0.71 7.38 22.44
C ASN A 212 1.10 7.18 20.96
N ILE A 213 0.76 8.10 20.09
CA ILE A 213 1.10 8.03 18.65
C ILE A 213 2.61 7.83 18.44
N LYS A 214 3.44 8.44 19.27
CA LYS A 214 4.91 8.30 19.21
C LYS A 214 5.42 6.90 19.60
N ASP A 215 4.58 6.11 20.26
CA ASP A 215 4.93 4.76 20.71
C ASP A 215 4.42 3.69 19.73
N ILE A 216 3.86 4.09 18.57
CA ILE A 216 3.41 3.21 17.50
C ILE A 216 4.54 3.03 16.48
N SER A 217 4.89 1.78 16.18
CA SER A 217 5.77 1.39 15.10
C SER A 217 5.01 0.67 13.99
N ILE A 218 5.51 0.80 12.77
CA ILE A 218 4.96 0.19 11.56
C ILE A 218 6.00 -0.75 10.96
N GLY A 219 5.58 -1.92 10.57
CA GLY A 219 6.37 -2.88 9.82
C GLY A 219 5.58 -3.52 8.71
N VAL A 220 6.25 -4.36 7.90
CA VAL A 220 5.64 -5.16 6.84
C VAL A 220 5.88 -6.63 7.12
N PHE A 221 4.84 -7.45 6.98
CA PHE A 221 4.89 -8.89 7.13
C PHE A 221 3.87 -9.56 6.21
N ASN A 222 4.27 -10.60 5.49
CA ASN A 222 3.42 -11.29 4.50
C ASN A 222 2.71 -10.33 3.53
N GLU A 223 3.46 -9.36 2.99
CA GLU A 223 2.95 -8.35 2.06
C GLU A 223 1.83 -7.46 2.62
N LEU A 224 1.71 -7.33 3.94
CA LEU A 224 0.77 -6.44 4.60
C LEU A 224 1.50 -5.58 5.62
N PHE A 225 1.02 -4.34 5.80
CA PHE A 225 1.46 -3.51 6.90
C PHE A 225 0.89 -4.02 8.23
N TYR A 226 1.63 -3.80 9.31
CA TYR A 226 1.13 -3.98 10.67
C TYR A 226 1.59 -2.84 11.56
N ALA A 227 0.82 -2.58 12.62
CA ALA A 227 1.19 -1.64 13.66
C ALA A 227 1.44 -2.38 14.97
N ARG A 228 2.45 -1.91 15.73
CA ARG A 228 2.80 -2.44 17.04
C ARG A 228 2.91 -1.30 18.07
N ASP A 229 2.40 -1.51 19.27
CA ASP A 229 2.73 -0.65 20.41
C ASP A 229 4.14 -0.99 20.91
N TYR A 230 5.04 -0.04 20.77
CA TYR A 230 6.44 -0.22 21.15
C TYR A 230 6.62 -0.56 22.65
N LYS A 231 5.71 -0.11 23.53
CA LYS A 231 5.79 -0.35 24.96
C LYS A 231 5.31 -1.73 25.38
N THR A 232 4.15 -2.13 24.88
CA THR A 232 3.56 -3.43 25.21
C THR A 232 4.04 -4.56 24.30
N LYS A 233 4.67 -4.21 23.17
CA LYS A 233 5.13 -5.12 22.12
C LYS A 233 4.01 -5.86 21.39
N LYS A 234 2.76 -5.54 21.68
CA LYS A 234 1.61 -6.16 21.05
C LYS A 234 1.27 -5.52 19.72
N LEU A 235 0.71 -6.30 18.82
CA LEU A 235 0.08 -5.80 17.60
C LEU A 235 -1.18 -5.03 17.95
N VAL A 236 -1.45 -3.97 17.19
CA VAL A 236 -2.58 -3.08 17.45
C VAL A 236 -3.39 -2.87 16.18
N VAL A 237 -4.70 -2.99 16.28
CA VAL A 237 -5.67 -2.65 15.23
C VAL A 237 -6.40 -1.38 15.65
N PHE A 238 -6.51 -0.43 14.74
CA PHE A 238 -7.04 0.90 15.00
C PHE A 238 -8.38 1.11 14.31
N GLU A 239 -9.38 1.52 15.09
CA GLU A 239 -10.73 1.75 14.61
C GLU A 239 -11.33 3.05 15.18
N SER A 240 -12.38 3.53 14.52
CA SER A 240 -13.21 4.61 15.06
C SER A 240 -14.68 4.31 14.84
N ASN A 241 -15.50 4.48 15.88
CA ASN A 241 -16.95 4.22 15.81
C ASN A 241 -17.72 5.46 15.33
N ASN A 242 -17.32 6.03 14.17
CA ASN A 242 -17.99 7.19 13.57
C ASN A 242 -17.98 7.13 12.05
N MET A 243 -18.89 7.87 11.42
CA MET A 243 -19.08 7.97 9.97
C MET A 243 -18.45 9.24 9.37
N TYR A 244 -17.37 9.74 9.96
CA TYR A 244 -16.64 10.84 9.37
C TYR A 244 -15.95 10.36 8.06
N ASN A 245 -16.03 11.20 7.03
CA ASN A 245 -15.47 10.83 5.72
C ASN A 245 -13.95 10.56 5.84
N PRO A 246 -13.48 9.33 5.55
CA PRO A 246 -12.07 8.96 5.68
C PRO A 246 -11.11 9.84 4.86
N MET A 247 -11.56 10.38 3.71
CA MET A 247 -10.76 11.28 2.87
C MET A 247 -10.42 12.60 3.57
N LEU A 248 -11.22 13.01 4.55
CA LEU A 248 -11.02 14.22 5.34
C LEU A 248 -10.28 13.97 6.64
N ASN A 249 -9.95 12.72 6.95
CA ASN A 249 -9.20 12.36 8.14
C ASN A 249 -7.75 12.90 8.07
N PRO A 250 -7.14 13.24 9.23
CA PRO A 250 -5.70 13.41 9.30
C PRO A 250 -4.96 12.18 8.75
N ASN A 251 -3.87 12.39 8.04
CA ASN A 251 -3.10 11.29 7.40
C ASN A 251 -2.75 10.16 8.37
N ILE A 252 -2.36 10.50 9.59
CA ILE A 252 -2.05 9.52 10.65
C ILE A 252 -3.27 8.61 10.95
N LEU A 253 -4.44 9.22 11.13
CA LEU A 253 -5.68 8.48 11.40
C LEU A 253 -6.06 7.58 10.22
N ARG A 254 -6.06 8.16 9.03
CA ARG A 254 -6.40 7.41 7.80
C ARG A 254 -5.48 6.24 7.60
N PHE A 255 -4.16 6.43 7.75
CA PHE A 255 -3.18 5.37 7.57
C PHE A 255 -3.38 4.22 8.56
N LEU A 256 -3.57 4.52 9.86
CA LEU A 256 -3.80 3.50 10.88
C LEU A 256 -5.09 2.70 10.62
N GLN A 257 -6.15 3.35 10.14
CA GLN A 257 -7.38 2.67 9.74
C GLN A 257 -7.21 1.83 8.48
N ASP A 258 -6.55 2.37 7.45
CA ASP A 258 -6.34 1.68 6.18
C ASP A 258 -5.54 0.39 6.37
N ILE A 259 -4.44 0.42 7.14
CA ILE A 259 -3.65 -0.80 7.43
C ILE A 259 -4.40 -1.80 8.33
N SER A 260 -5.32 -1.33 9.16
CA SER A 260 -6.15 -2.21 10.00
C SER A 260 -7.16 -3.03 9.19
N HIS A 261 -7.49 -2.56 7.98
CA HIS A 261 -8.37 -3.24 7.03
C HIS A 261 -7.63 -3.83 5.83
N GLU A 262 -6.32 -3.67 5.74
CA GLU A 262 -5.52 -4.19 4.64
C GLU A 262 -5.67 -5.72 4.55
N GLY A 263 -5.82 -6.24 3.33
CA GLY A 263 -6.06 -7.67 3.09
C GLY A 263 -7.47 -8.16 3.41
N LYS A 264 -8.36 -7.29 3.93
CA LYS A 264 -9.78 -7.63 4.14
C LYS A 264 -10.61 -7.20 2.94
N ARG A 265 -11.70 -7.93 2.69
CA ARG A 265 -12.66 -7.55 1.65
C ARG A 265 -13.43 -6.32 2.09
N SER A 266 -13.47 -5.31 1.25
CA SER A 266 -14.29 -4.14 1.50
C SER A 266 -15.74 -4.40 1.12
N TRP A 267 -16.66 -3.81 1.89
CA TRP A 267 -18.05 -3.65 1.52
C TRP A 267 -18.19 -2.40 0.68
N SER A 268 -18.71 -2.51 -0.52
CA SER A 268 -18.94 -1.35 -1.39
C SER A 268 -20.34 -1.34 -1.95
N GLU A 269 -20.78 -0.17 -2.35
CA GLU A 269 -22.01 0.00 -3.09
C GLU A 269 -21.98 -0.83 -4.38
N PHE A 270 -23.18 -1.14 -4.90
CA PHE A 270 -23.28 -1.81 -6.18
C PHE A 270 -22.62 -0.95 -7.28
N PRO A 271 -21.79 -1.52 -8.16
CA PRO A 271 -20.95 -0.76 -9.08
C PRO A 271 -21.73 -0.17 -10.29
N TRP A 272 -23.00 0.24 -10.11
CA TRP A 272 -23.82 0.78 -11.20
C TRP A 272 -23.19 2.04 -11.80
N THR A 273 -22.59 2.89 -10.97
CA THR A 273 -21.96 4.15 -11.39
C THR A 273 -20.84 3.92 -12.40
N TYR A 274 -20.12 2.81 -12.27
CA TYR A 274 -18.99 2.49 -13.15
C TYR A 274 -19.41 1.63 -14.35
N ILE A 275 -20.32 0.66 -14.15
CA ILE A 275 -20.77 -0.23 -15.21
C ILE A 275 -21.80 0.48 -16.11
N PHE A 276 -22.69 1.25 -15.48
CA PHE A 276 -23.80 1.92 -16.15
C PHE A 276 -23.64 3.44 -16.21
N SER A 277 -22.43 3.96 -16.00
CA SER A 277 -22.16 5.41 -15.98
C SER A 277 -22.58 6.13 -17.25
N GLU A 278 -22.50 5.48 -18.39
CA GLU A 278 -22.86 6.04 -19.71
C GLU A 278 -24.36 5.89 -20.03
N PHE A 279 -25.10 5.12 -19.24
CA PHE A 279 -26.52 4.89 -19.51
C PHE A 279 -27.39 6.01 -18.94
N ARG A 280 -28.36 6.43 -19.74
CA ARG A 280 -29.32 7.48 -19.37
C ARG A 280 -30.49 6.99 -18.50
N HIS A 281 -30.70 5.70 -18.48
CA HIS A 281 -31.73 5.02 -17.71
C HIS A 281 -31.21 3.67 -17.25
N VAL A 282 -31.31 3.37 -15.96
CA VAL A 282 -30.96 2.09 -15.37
C VAL A 282 -32.18 1.56 -14.62
N PRO A 283 -32.74 0.40 -15.02
CA PRO A 283 -33.84 -0.24 -14.31
C PRO A 283 -33.44 -0.60 -12.86
N ALA A 284 -34.42 -0.77 -11.99
CA ALA A 284 -34.18 -1.22 -10.63
C ALA A 284 -33.40 -2.56 -10.63
N ILE A 285 -32.45 -2.68 -9.72
CA ILE A 285 -31.63 -3.88 -9.55
C ILE A 285 -32.08 -4.59 -8.27
N LYS A 286 -32.41 -5.86 -8.40
CA LYS A 286 -32.90 -6.69 -7.32
C LYS A 286 -32.04 -7.95 -7.16
N PHE A 287 -31.95 -8.41 -5.93
CA PHE A 287 -31.47 -9.72 -5.59
C PHE A 287 -32.59 -10.39 -4.79
N GLU A 288 -33.21 -11.40 -5.36
CA GLU A 288 -34.47 -11.95 -4.84
C GLU A 288 -35.51 -10.81 -4.60
N ASP A 289 -36.01 -10.70 -3.37
CA ASP A 289 -36.98 -9.66 -2.98
C ASP A 289 -36.34 -8.36 -2.48
N ILE A 290 -35.01 -8.31 -2.42
CA ILE A 290 -34.24 -7.15 -1.95
C ILE A 290 -33.98 -6.20 -3.12
N VAL A 291 -34.39 -4.95 -3.01
CA VAL A 291 -34.00 -3.90 -3.93
C VAL A 291 -32.60 -3.43 -3.57
N ILE A 292 -31.59 -3.77 -4.41
CA ILE A 292 -30.22 -3.31 -4.23
C ILE A 292 -30.08 -1.85 -4.67
N GLU A 293 -30.68 -1.52 -5.81
CA GLU A 293 -30.68 -0.18 -6.37
C GLU A 293 -32.05 0.14 -6.96
N ASN A 294 -32.55 1.34 -6.67
CA ASN A 294 -33.76 1.82 -7.30
C ASN A 294 -33.53 2.17 -8.77
N GLU A 295 -34.60 2.21 -9.55
CA GLU A 295 -34.56 2.67 -10.93
C GLU A 295 -34.11 4.13 -11.01
N LYS A 296 -33.17 4.44 -11.92
CA LYS A 296 -32.48 5.74 -12.00
C LYS A 296 -32.54 6.32 -13.43
N TRP A 297 -32.70 7.62 -13.52
CA TRP A 297 -32.61 8.40 -14.75
C TRP A 297 -31.55 9.48 -14.61
N LYS A 298 -30.66 9.50 -15.58
CA LYS A 298 -29.60 10.51 -15.69
C LYS A 298 -30.02 11.51 -16.75
N LEU A 299 -30.31 12.75 -16.34
CA LEU A 299 -30.81 13.79 -17.20
C LEU A 299 -29.76 14.87 -17.43
N ASN A 300 -29.32 15.02 -18.66
CA ASN A 300 -28.52 16.16 -19.07
C ASN A 300 -29.39 17.30 -19.51
N LEU A 301 -29.67 18.24 -18.63
CA LEU A 301 -30.58 19.35 -18.92
C LEU A 301 -29.97 20.38 -19.87
N SER A 302 -28.65 20.42 -20.05
CA SER A 302 -28.00 21.31 -21.01
C SER A 302 -28.30 20.90 -22.49
N GLU A 303 -28.44 19.58 -22.73
CA GLU A 303 -28.79 19.06 -24.06
C GLU A 303 -30.22 19.46 -24.48
N MET A 304 -31.07 19.78 -23.52
CA MET A 304 -32.46 20.20 -23.76
C MET A 304 -32.58 21.64 -24.26
N ARG A 305 -31.50 22.37 -24.45
CA ARG A 305 -31.47 23.79 -24.88
C ARG A 305 -32.41 24.66 -24.03
N LEU A 306 -32.44 24.42 -22.73
CA LEU A 306 -33.27 25.16 -21.79
C LEU A 306 -32.57 26.45 -21.38
N GLU A 307 -33.32 27.54 -21.44
CA GLU A 307 -32.81 28.80 -20.89
C GLU A 307 -32.92 28.80 -19.37
N LYS A 308 -31.80 29.13 -18.71
CA LYS A 308 -31.71 29.20 -17.24
C LYS A 308 -32.57 30.32 -16.60
N LYS A 309 -33.20 31.16 -17.44
CA LYS A 309 -33.87 32.37 -16.97
C LYS A 309 -35.39 32.25 -16.89
N ASN A 310 -36.03 31.30 -17.61
CA ASN A 310 -37.47 31.20 -17.69
C ASN A 310 -37.98 29.90 -17.04
N PHE A 311 -38.58 30.03 -15.86
CA PHE A 311 -39.13 28.88 -15.14
C PHE A 311 -40.30 28.20 -15.86
N GLU A 312 -41.21 28.95 -16.45
CA GLU A 312 -42.39 28.37 -17.12
C GLU A 312 -42.01 27.58 -18.38
N GLU A 313 -41.05 28.09 -19.14
CA GLU A 313 -40.51 27.34 -20.28
C GLU A 313 -39.80 26.05 -19.80
N PHE A 314 -38.97 26.14 -18.76
CA PHE A 314 -38.34 24.97 -18.15
C PHE A 314 -39.41 23.96 -17.74
N LYS A 315 -40.41 24.38 -16.97
CA LYS A 315 -41.49 23.53 -16.45
C LYS A 315 -42.19 22.76 -17.58
N CYS A 316 -42.60 23.44 -18.64
CA CYS A 316 -43.28 22.81 -19.78
C CYS A 316 -42.37 21.72 -20.43
N LYS A 317 -41.14 22.06 -20.75
CA LYS A 317 -40.20 21.12 -21.39
C LYS A 317 -39.80 19.97 -20.45
N PHE A 318 -39.60 20.25 -19.17
CA PHE A 318 -39.28 19.24 -18.17
C PHE A 318 -40.44 18.24 -17.97
N LEU A 319 -41.67 18.70 -17.86
CA LEU A 319 -42.85 17.82 -17.76
C LEU A 319 -43.02 16.95 -18.99
N GLN A 320 -42.75 17.50 -20.20
CA GLN A 320 -42.75 16.70 -21.41
C GLN A 320 -41.68 15.61 -21.38
N LEU A 321 -40.45 15.94 -20.94
CA LEU A 321 -39.36 14.97 -20.77
C LEU A 321 -39.73 13.86 -19.80
N ILE A 322 -40.31 14.20 -18.64
CA ILE A 322 -40.78 13.25 -17.63
C ILE A 322 -41.77 12.26 -18.26
N LYS A 323 -42.71 12.76 -19.04
CA LYS A 323 -43.68 11.91 -19.73
C LYS A 323 -43.03 11.02 -20.79
N ASP A 324 -42.15 11.58 -21.63
CA ASP A 324 -41.48 10.84 -22.71
C ASP A 324 -40.60 9.70 -22.18
N LYS A 325 -40.01 9.91 -21.01
CA LYS A 325 -39.13 8.91 -20.33
C LYS A 325 -39.87 8.00 -19.34
N ASN A 326 -41.18 8.15 -19.19
CA ASN A 326 -42.00 7.42 -18.22
C ASN A 326 -41.48 7.53 -16.78
N ILE A 327 -40.94 8.70 -16.41
CA ILE A 327 -40.45 8.93 -15.03
C ILE A 327 -41.70 9.10 -14.13
N PRO A 328 -41.76 8.41 -12.96
CA PRO A 328 -42.92 8.52 -12.07
C PRO A 328 -43.00 9.87 -11.38
N ASP A 329 -44.18 10.17 -10.83
CA ASP A 329 -44.39 11.43 -10.10
C ASP A 329 -43.61 11.51 -8.79
N ASP A 330 -43.46 10.38 -8.07
CA ASP A 330 -42.72 10.30 -6.84
C ASP A 330 -41.27 9.84 -7.13
N ILE A 331 -40.32 10.75 -6.88
CA ILE A 331 -38.91 10.53 -7.16
C ILE A 331 -38.05 11.05 -6.00
N TYR A 332 -36.80 10.60 -5.95
CA TYR A 332 -35.72 11.31 -5.28
C TYR A 332 -34.88 12.08 -6.30
N LEU A 333 -34.56 13.32 -5.97
CA LEU A 333 -33.40 14.01 -6.54
C LEU A 333 -32.19 13.65 -5.72
N THR A 334 -31.17 13.07 -6.37
CA THR A 334 -29.98 12.53 -5.66
C THR A 334 -28.72 13.28 -6.04
N GLU A 335 -27.89 13.58 -5.03
CA GLU A 335 -26.54 14.11 -5.20
C GLU A 335 -25.63 13.43 -4.17
N ALA A 336 -24.74 12.57 -4.65
CA ALA A 336 -23.94 11.67 -3.82
C ALA A 336 -24.83 10.83 -2.87
N ASP A 337 -24.62 10.93 -1.55
CA ASP A 337 -25.41 10.27 -0.49
C ASP A 337 -26.69 11.04 -0.09
N ASN A 338 -26.89 12.25 -0.62
CA ASN A 338 -28.04 13.07 -0.30
C ASN A 338 -29.21 12.77 -1.24
N ARG A 339 -30.39 12.60 -0.66
CA ARG A 339 -31.65 12.38 -1.40
C ARG A 339 -32.75 13.31 -0.89
N ILE A 340 -33.44 13.97 -1.84
CA ILE A 340 -34.62 14.80 -1.53
C ILE A 340 -35.82 14.16 -2.22
N LYS A 341 -36.85 13.75 -1.48
CA LYS A 341 -38.08 13.22 -2.02
C LYS A 341 -38.91 14.36 -2.64
N LEU A 342 -39.30 14.21 -3.88
CA LEU A 342 -40.08 15.20 -4.64
C LEU A 342 -41.30 14.54 -5.26
N ASP A 343 -42.42 15.22 -5.16
CA ASP A 343 -43.67 14.93 -5.91
C ASP A 343 -43.73 15.85 -7.10
N LEU A 344 -43.54 15.31 -8.30
CA LEU A 344 -43.47 16.10 -9.56
C LEU A 344 -44.82 16.72 -9.98
N LYS A 345 -45.93 16.36 -9.30
CA LYS A 345 -47.20 17.06 -9.45
C LYS A 345 -47.20 18.44 -8.80
N LYS A 346 -46.29 18.66 -7.85
CA LYS A 346 -46.16 19.92 -7.11
C LYS A 346 -45.19 20.86 -7.82
N GLU A 347 -45.64 22.09 -8.06
CA GLU A 347 -44.79 23.11 -8.68
C GLU A 347 -43.53 23.41 -7.90
N LEU A 348 -43.59 23.35 -6.57
CA LEU A 348 -42.40 23.51 -5.68
C LEU A 348 -41.31 22.50 -5.97
N SER A 349 -41.67 21.24 -6.20
CA SER A 349 -40.71 20.19 -6.56
C SER A 349 -39.99 20.49 -7.88
N ILE A 350 -40.74 20.95 -8.89
CA ILE A 350 -40.16 21.34 -10.18
C ILE A 350 -39.24 22.58 -10.02
N ARG A 351 -39.62 23.50 -9.13
CA ARG A 351 -38.81 24.68 -8.81
C ARG A 351 -37.47 24.32 -8.14
N ILE A 352 -37.46 23.34 -7.24
CA ILE A 352 -36.23 22.81 -6.64
C ILE A 352 -35.30 22.26 -7.73
N ILE A 353 -35.84 21.44 -8.65
CA ILE A 353 -35.06 20.90 -9.77
C ILE A 353 -34.51 22.02 -10.67
N PHE A 354 -35.33 23.05 -10.94
CA PHE A 354 -34.90 24.20 -11.71
C PHE A 354 -33.78 25.00 -11.02
N ASP A 355 -33.85 25.16 -9.72
CA ASP A 355 -32.81 25.87 -8.95
C ASP A 355 -31.48 25.06 -8.90
N GLU A 356 -31.55 23.75 -8.80
CA GLU A 356 -30.37 22.88 -8.95
C GLU A 356 -29.77 22.95 -10.36
N PHE A 357 -30.62 22.97 -11.39
CA PHE A 357 -30.16 23.18 -12.77
C PHE A 357 -29.44 24.53 -12.96
N LYS A 358 -29.93 25.61 -12.32
CA LYS A 358 -29.25 26.91 -12.37
C LYS A 358 -27.87 26.89 -11.72
N LYS A 359 -27.75 26.20 -10.58
CA LYS A 359 -26.48 26.11 -9.84
C LYS A 359 -25.44 25.33 -10.63
N HIS A 360 -25.82 24.20 -11.18
CA HIS A 360 -24.92 23.19 -11.69
C HIS A 360 -24.94 22.99 -13.21
N GLY A 361 -25.62 23.81 -13.94
CA GLY A 361 -25.91 23.93 -15.40
C GLY A 361 -25.33 22.96 -16.41
N SER A 362 -24.18 22.33 -16.17
CA SER A 362 -23.58 21.35 -17.06
C SER A 362 -23.52 19.94 -16.44
N ARG A 363 -23.89 19.78 -15.18
CA ARG A 363 -23.94 18.45 -14.53
C ARG A 363 -25.25 17.75 -14.89
N ASP A 364 -25.13 16.42 -15.01
CA ASP A 364 -26.32 15.58 -15.11
C ASP A 364 -27.05 15.56 -13.76
N LEU A 365 -28.39 15.66 -13.82
CA LEU A 365 -29.25 15.42 -12.67
C LEU A 365 -29.58 13.92 -12.60
N ILE A 366 -29.50 13.36 -11.43
CA ILE A 366 -29.89 11.97 -11.19
C ILE A 366 -31.23 11.98 -10.47
N LEU A 367 -32.24 11.41 -11.12
CA LEU A 367 -33.53 11.14 -10.54
C LEU A 367 -33.61 9.64 -10.24
N GLU A 368 -34.10 9.33 -9.07
CA GLU A 368 -34.26 7.94 -8.62
C GLU A 368 -35.74 7.70 -8.29
N ARG A 369 -36.27 6.53 -8.63
CA ARG A 369 -37.64 6.15 -8.25
C ARG A 369 -37.74 6.10 -6.73
N ALA A 370 -38.70 6.83 -6.16
CA ALA A 370 -38.96 6.72 -4.73
C ALA A 370 -39.57 5.35 -4.41
N GLU A 371 -39.20 4.80 -3.26
CA GLU A 371 -39.73 3.52 -2.79
C GLU A 371 -41.24 3.63 -2.60
N THR A 372 -41.97 2.64 -3.11
CA THR A 372 -43.41 2.52 -2.94
C THR A 372 -43.78 1.73 -1.70
N GLY A 373 -44.75 2.19 -0.93
CA GLY A 373 -45.25 1.54 0.25
C GLY A 373 -45.48 2.51 1.41
N GLU A 374 -46.10 1.98 2.44
CA GLU A 374 -46.34 2.70 3.69
C GLU A 374 -45.14 2.71 4.60
N ASN A 375 -44.96 3.78 5.35
CA ASN A 375 -43.96 3.82 6.41
C ASN A 375 -44.32 2.81 7.50
N ILE A 376 -43.33 2.23 8.14
CA ILE A 376 -43.53 1.28 9.24
C ILE A 376 -43.51 1.95 10.61
N THR A 377 -43.00 3.20 10.68
CA THR A 377 -42.97 4.00 11.91
C THR A 377 -43.82 5.26 11.76
N TYR A 378 -44.54 5.62 12.80
CA TYR A 378 -45.42 6.76 12.82
C TYR A 378 -45.24 7.57 14.11
N SER A 379 -45.40 8.86 14.03
CA SER A 379 -45.54 9.77 15.18
C SER A 379 -46.86 10.56 15.08
N GLY A 380 -47.10 11.47 16.00
CA GLY A 380 -48.22 12.37 15.92
C GLY A 380 -48.25 13.31 14.66
N GLU A 381 -47.11 13.44 13.99
CA GLU A 381 -46.92 14.25 12.78
C GLU A 381 -47.05 13.44 11.48
N GLY A 382 -47.17 12.10 11.57
CA GLY A 382 -47.31 11.21 10.41
C GLY A 382 -46.30 10.09 10.38
N GLY A 383 -46.17 9.50 9.17
CA GLY A 383 -45.22 8.39 8.94
C GLY A 383 -43.80 8.87 8.65
N HIS A 384 -42.83 8.15 9.20
CA HIS A 384 -41.41 8.44 9.05
C HIS A 384 -40.70 7.37 8.22
N THR A 385 -39.71 7.78 7.41
CA THR A 385 -38.82 6.84 6.77
C THR A 385 -37.97 6.15 7.85
N THR A 386 -37.92 4.83 7.77
CA THR A 386 -37.20 4.00 8.74
C THR A 386 -35.97 3.43 8.08
N GLU A 387 -34.83 3.78 8.61
CA GLU A 387 -33.54 3.18 8.28
C GLU A 387 -33.19 2.16 9.36
N ILE A 388 -32.88 0.96 8.96
CA ILE A 388 -32.47 -0.14 9.83
C ILE A 388 -30.96 -0.35 9.64
N VAL A 389 -30.26 -0.45 10.75
CA VAL A 389 -28.82 -0.77 10.79
C VAL A 389 -28.66 -2.11 11.48
N VAL A 390 -28.07 -3.06 10.78
CA VAL A 390 -27.83 -4.41 11.30
C VAL A 390 -26.34 -4.66 11.42
N PRO A 391 -25.80 -4.82 12.64
CA PRO A 391 -24.45 -5.27 12.83
C PRO A 391 -24.34 -6.77 12.46
N LEU A 392 -23.35 -7.11 11.66
CA LEU A 392 -23.05 -8.47 11.26
C LEU A 392 -21.64 -8.83 11.71
N PHE A 393 -21.47 -10.06 12.16
CA PHE A 393 -20.20 -10.57 12.67
C PHE A 393 -19.80 -11.84 11.93
N ARG A 394 -18.50 -12.02 11.79
CA ARG A 394 -17.93 -13.29 11.32
C ARG A 394 -18.29 -14.42 12.30
N LYS A 395 -18.58 -15.60 11.80
CA LYS A 395 -18.96 -16.75 12.65
C LYS A 395 -17.76 -17.31 13.43
N GLU A 396 -16.60 -17.32 12.81
CA GLU A 396 -15.41 -17.96 13.33
C GLU A 396 -14.47 -16.93 13.96
N LYS A 397 -13.83 -17.29 15.07
CA LYS A 397 -12.75 -16.51 15.66
C LYS A 397 -11.59 -16.38 14.66
N GLU A 398 -10.86 -15.29 14.71
CA GLU A 398 -9.64 -15.12 13.95
C GLU A 398 -8.65 -16.22 14.33
N LEU A 399 -8.10 -16.89 13.32
CA LEU A 399 -7.13 -17.95 13.58
C LEU A 399 -5.86 -17.33 14.17
N GLU A 400 -5.21 -18.07 15.06
CA GLU A 400 -3.85 -17.73 15.47
C GLU A 400 -2.95 -17.74 14.23
N ASN A 401 -2.51 -16.56 13.82
CA ASN A 401 -1.63 -16.40 12.69
C ASN A 401 -0.16 -16.43 13.15
N VAL A 402 0.74 -16.72 12.23
CA VAL A 402 2.15 -16.42 12.43
C VAL A 402 2.29 -14.90 12.42
N TYR A 403 2.68 -14.34 13.56
CA TYR A 403 2.90 -12.90 13.70
C TYR A 403 4.36 -12.54 13.49
N PRO A 404 4.64 -11.31 13.03
CA PRO A 404 6.02 -10.84 12.94
C PRO A 404 6.67 -10.86 14.32
N ALA A 405 7.86 -11.44 14.41
CA ALA A 405 8.67 -11.39 15.62
C ALA A 405 8.87 -9.93 16.08
N GLU A 406 9.03 -9.74 17.39
CA GLU A 406 9.37 -8.44 17.93
C GLU A 406 10.70 -7.96 17.37
N LYS A 407 10.75 -6.71 16.89
CA LYS A 407 11.95 -6.10 16.35
C LYS A 407 12.45 -4.98 17.26
N VAL A 408 13.76 -4.88 17.40
CA VAL A 408 14.40 -3.79 18.14
C VAL A 408 14.36 -2.54 17.27
N ILE A 409 13.71 -1.48 17.74
CA ILE A 409 13.72 -0.19 17.05
C ILE A 409 15.05 0.50 17.35
N ILE A 410 15.84 0.74 16.32
CA ILE A 410 17.09 1.49 16.40
C ILE A 410 16.78 2.97 16.16
N GLU A 411 17.25 3.83 17.06
CA GLU A 411 17.06 5.28 16.90
C GLU A 411 17.68 5.76 15.58
N ARG A 412 16.93 6.57 14.83
CA ARG A 412 17.34 7.10 13.51
C ARG A 412 18.76 7.68 13.49
N LYS A 413 19.16 8.39 14.55
CA LYS A 413 20.52 8.98 14.63
C LYS A 413 21.66 7.96 14.56
N LYS A 414 21.39 6.66 14.89
CA LYS A 414 22.40 5.59 14.80
C LYS A 414 22.55 5.05 13.38
N HIS A 415 21.58 5.34 12.52
CA HIS A 415 21.66 4.98 11.10
C HIS A 415 22.44 6.01 10.29
N LEU A 416 22.48 7.25 10.76
CA LEU A 416 23.00 8.37 9.98
C LEU A 416 24.47 8.61 10.27
N GLU A 417 25.27 8.60 9.21
CA GLU A 417 26.65 9.06 9.20
C GLU A 417 26.69 10.40 8.46
N LEU A 418 27.00 11.48 9.19
CA LEU A 418 27.10 12.80 8.63
C LEU A 418 28.41 12.96 7.83
N PRO A 419 28.43 13.79 6.77
CA PRO A 419 29.65 14.04 6.02
C PRO A 419 30.80 14.49 6.91
N PHE A 420 31.96 13.86 6.76
CA PHE A 420 33.20 14.09 7.52
C PHE A 420 33.20 13.60 8.97
N GLU A 421 32.19 12.90 9.48
CA GLU A 421 32.34 12.19 10.76
C GLU A 421 33.22 10.95 10.59
N ASN A 422 32.67 9.90 9.93
CA ASN A 422 33.41 8.68 9.60
C ASN A 422 33.31 8.35 8.11
N TRP A 423 32.49 9.09 7.39
CA TRP A 423 32.14 8.82 6.00
C TRP A 423 32.09 10.08 5.14
N LEU A 424 32.47 9.92 3.86
CA LEU A 424 32.12 10.82 2.76
C LEU A 424 31.29 10.06 1.76
N TYR A 425 30.12 10.59 1.42
CA TYR A 425 29.20 9.97 0.48
C TYR A 425 28.89 10.91 -0.67
N PHE A 426 29.21 10.48 -1.89
CA PHE A 426 29.00 11.20 -3.14
C PHE A 426 28.00 10.52 -4.03
N ASN A 427 27.09 11.28 -4.62
CA ASN A 427 26.27 10.87 -5.75
C ASN A 427 26.93 11.45 -7.00
N LEU A 428 27.47 10.59 -7.87
CA LEU A 428 28.16 10.95 -9.12
C LEU A 428 27.19 10.72 -10.27
N TYR A 429 26.58 11.78 -10.79
CA TYR A 429 25.59 11.69 -11.87
C TYR A 429 26.29 11.56 -13.22
N CYS A 430 26.15 10.41 -13.87
CA CYS A 430 26.75 10.11 -15.16
C CYS A 430 25.71 9.51 -16.11
N ASN A 431 26.09 9.38 -17.39
CA ASN A 431 25.28 8.66 -18.35
C ASN A 431 25.38 7.14 -18.07
N SER A 432 24.26 6.41 -18.06
CA SER A 432 24.23 4.96 -17.80
C SER A 432 25.21 4.16 -18.69
N ASN A 433 25.44 4.58 -19.93
CA ASN A 433 26.41 3.93 -20.84
C ASN A 433 27.87 4.12 -20.42
N ARG A 434 28.14 5.07 -19.51
CA ARG A 434 29.49 5.37 -19.02
C ARG A 434 29.71 4.97 -17.56
N GLU A 435 28.70 4.43 -16.88
CA GLU A 435 28.82 3.97 -15.48
C GLU A 435 29.95 2.95 -15.31
N ASP A 436 30.03 1.95 -16.20
CA ASP A 436 31.10 0.96 -16.16
C ASP A 436 32.49 1.56 -16.35
N GLU A 437 32.62 2.60 -17.16
CA GLU A 437 33.88 3.34 -17.37
C GLU A 437 34.27 4.08 -16.09
N LEU A 438 33.33 4.86 -15.53
CA LEU A 438 33.53 5.59 -14.27
C LEU A 438 33.94 4.64 -13.13
N ILE A 439 33.27 3.50 -13.01
CA ILE A 439 33.52 2.52 -11.93
C ILE A 439 34.89 1.82 -12.16
N ALA A 440 35.10 1.29 -13.36
CA ALA A 440 36.25 0.43 -13.67
C ALA A 440 37.59 1.18 -13.70
N PHE A 441 37.58 2.46 -13.99
CA PHE A 441 38.82 3.25 -14.18
C PHE A 441 38.88 4.41 -13.17
N ASP A 442 37.97 5.37 -13.26
CA ASP A 442 38.09 6.63 -12.50
C ASP A 442 37.96 6.42 -10.98
N ILE A 443 36.93 5.66 -10.54
CA ILE A 443 36.71 5.38 -9.11
C ILE A 443 37.79 4.43 -8.59
N MET A 444 38.00 3.32 -9.30
CA MET A 444 38.97 2.31 -8.88
C MET A 444 40.38 2.90 -8.73
N ASP A 445 40.89 3.60 -9.75
CA ASP A 445 42.25 4.14 -9.73
C ASP A 445 42.41 5.21 -8.63
N PHE A 446 41.44 6.10 -8.50
CA PHE A 446 41.47 7.12 -7.46
C PHE A 446 41.41 6.54 -6.04
N CYS A 447 40.49 5.63 -5.79
CA CYS A 447 40.31 5.05 -4.46
C CYS A 447 41.47 4.13 -4.06
N GLU A 448 42.01 3.35 -5.00
CA GLU A 448 43.23 2.53 -4.78
C GLU A 448 44.46 3.40 -4.51
N GLU A 449 44.58 4.56 -5.12
CA GLU A 449 45.65 5.51 -4.80
C GLU A 449 45.49 6.09 -3.39
N LEU A 450 44.26 6.39 -2.97
CA LEU A 450 43.98 6.85 -1.60
C LEU A 450 44.34 5.77 -0.59
N LYS A 451 43.94 4.52 -0.79
CA LYS A 451 44.24 3.38 0.12
C LYS A 451 45.74 3.13 0.29
N LYS A 452 46.56 3.41 -0.70
CA LYS A 452 48.04 3.27 -0.58
C LYS A 452 48.67 4.27 0.38
N LYS A 453 48.00 5.43 0.61
CA LYS A 453 48.57 6.57 1.35
C LYS A 453 47.86 6.88 2.65
N TYR A 454 46.59 6.49 2.75
CA TYR A 454 45.70 6.84 3.85
C TYR A 454 44.94 5.59 4.31
N ASP A 455 44.54 5.57 5.57
CA ASP A 455 43.69 4.52 6.13
C ASP A 455 42.24 4.80 5.79
N VAL A 456 41.83 4.39 4.60
CA VAL A 456 40.49 4.54 4.07
C VAL A 456 40.01 3.25 3.42
N ASP A 457 38.71 3.00 3.55
CA ASP A 457 38.00 1.99 2.77
C ASP A 457 36.89 2.67 1.96
N TYR A 458 36.40 1.99 0.94
CA TYR A 458 35.32 2.52 0.11
C TYR A 458 34.45 1.41 -0.47
N PHE A 459 33.23 1.79 -0.85
CA PHE A 459 32.37 1.00 -1.70
C PHE A 459 31.46 1.86 -2.56
N PHE A 460 30.95 1.27 -3.65
CA PHE A 460 30.02 1.95 -4.52
C PHE A 460 28.71 1.15 -4.69
N MET A 461 27.69 1.83 -5.20
CA MET A 461 26.40 1.27 -5.65
C MET A 461 25.93 2.02 -6.86
N ARG A 462 25.19 1.36 -7.77
CA ARG A 462 24.46 2.02 -8.86
C ARG A 462 23.06 2.38 -8.39
N TYR A 463 22.55 3.51 -8.84
CA TYR A 463 21.22 3.97 -8.43
C TYR A 463 20.56 4.86 -9.48
N VAL A 464 19.22 4.82 -9.53
CA VAL A 464 18.42 5.64 -10.45
C VAL A 464 17.34 6.35 -9.65
N ASP A 465 17.67 7.57 -9.15
CA ASP A 465 16.71 8.44 -8.47
C ASP A 465 17.20 9.89 -8.45
N PRO A 466 16.55 10.85 -9.12
CA PRO A 466 15.65 10.68 -10.27
C PRO A 466 16.40 10.38 -11.58
N LYS A 467 17.72 10.37 -11.55
CA LYS A 467 18.62 10.14 -12.69
C LYS A 467 19.67 9.08 -12.33
N PRO A 468 20.20 8.35 -13.31
CA PRO A 468 21.30 7.41 -13.09
C PRO A 468 22.49 8.08 -12.43
N HIS A 469 23.04 7.45 -11.39
CA HIS A 469 24.22 7.90 -10.69
C HIS A 469 24.92 6.76 -9.94
N VAL A 470 26.21 6.94 -9.72
CA VAL A 470 27.00 6.05 -8.88
C VAL A 470 27.12 6.68 -7.48
N ARG A 471 26.73 5.92 -6.46
CA ARG A 471 26.88 6.26 -5.05
C ARG A 471 28.24 5.76 -4.58
N LEU A 472 29.19 6.68 -4.37
CA LEU A 472 30.50 6.37 -3.82
C LEU A 472 30.58 6.76 -2.34
N ARG A 473 30.94 5.83 -1.47
CA ARG A 473 31.12 6.05 -0.05
C ARG A 473 32.53 5.71 0.37
N ILE A 474 33.22 6.67 1.03
CA ILE A 474 34.59 6.53 1.51
C ILE A 474 34.56 6.62 3.02
N LYS A 475 35.11 5.58 3.70
CA LYS A 475 35.23 5.46 5.16
C LYS A 475 36.62 5.88 5.61
N GLY A 476 36.71 6.63 6.69
CA GLY A 476 37.98 7.02 7.33
C GLY A 476 37.71 7.78 8.61
N THR A 477 38.74 8.04 9.43
CA THR A 477 38.59 8.95 10.56
C THR A 477 38.39 10.39 10.06
N GLN A 478 37.80 11.26 10.88
CA GLN A 478 37.57 12.65 10.56
C GLN A 478 38.87 13.35 10.07
N GLU A 479 39.99 13.10 10.73
CA GLU A 479 41.28 13.71 10.36
C GLU A 479 41.72 13.26 8.97
N VAL A 480 41.58 11.96 8.66
CA VAL A 480 41.94 11.41 7.36
C VAL A 480 41.02 11.96 6.26
N LEU A 481 39.71 12.02 6.50
CA LEU A 481 38.73 12.54 5.55
C LEU A 481 39.00 14.03 5.21
N LEU A 482 39.38 14.82 6.20
CA LEU A 482 39.78 16.24 5.98
C LEU A 482 41.08 16.34 5.19
N GLN A 483 42.06 15.45 5.39
CA GLN A 483 43.31 15.43 4.65
C GLN A 483 43.11 15.04 3.17
N ILE A 484 42.23 14.08 2.86
CA ILE A 484 42.01 13.63 1.48
C ILE A 484 41.07 14.55 0.70
N TYR A 485 40.31 15.41 1.36
CA TYR A 485 39.28 16.23 0.70
C TYR A 485 39.82 17.14 -0.43
N PRO A 486 40.97 17.79 -0.33
CA PRO A 486 41.56 18.52 -1.46
C PRO A 486 41.88 17.65 -2.66
N LEU A 487 42.24 16.38 -2.44
CA LEU A 487 42.51 15.43 -3.53
C LEU A 487 41.19 15.04 -4.21
N ILE A 488 40.13 14.83 -3.41
CA ILE A 488 38.79 14.56 -3.92
C ILE A 488 38.30 15.72 -4.79
N ILE A 489 38.45 16.97 -4.35
CA ILE A 489 38.07 18.14 -5.14
C ILE A 489 38.78 18.14 -6.48
N LYS A 490 40.09 17.93 -6.49
CA LYS A 490 40.88 17.89 -7.73
C LYS A 490 40.36 16.80 -8.69
N TRP A 491 40.14 15.60 -8.15
CA TRP A 491 39.61 14.47 -8.93
C TRP A 491 38.21 14.75 -9.49
N GLN A 492 37.34 15.38 -8.70
CA GLN A 492 35.99 15.77 -9.14
C GLN A 492 36.03 16.80 -10.28
N HIS A 493 36.93 17.79 -10.22
CA HIS A 493 37.14 18.71 -11.33
C HIS A 493 37.58 18.01 -12.61
N GLN A 494 38.46 17.02 -12.49
CA GLN A 494 38.89 16.23 -13.63
C GLN A 494 37.75 15.45 -14.26
N LEU A 495 36.90 14.77 -13.44
CA LEU A 495 35.72 14.07 -13.94
C LEU A 495 34.71 14.96 -14.68
N LEU A 496 34.55 16.23 -14.20
CA LEU A 496 33.68 17.21 -14.85
C LEU A 496 34.31 17.69 -16.18
N ASP A 497 35.61 18.00 -16.17
CA ASP A 497 36.35 18.50 -17.33
C ASP A 497 36.40 17.44 -18.44
N ASP A 498 36.59 16.18 -18.08
CA ASP A 498 36.57 15.04 -18.99
C ASP A 498 35.13 14.61 -19.42
N GLY A 499 34.12 15.26 -18.85
CA GLY A 499 32.70 14.99 -19.14
C GLY A 499 32.24 13.57 -18.74
N ILE A 500 32.90 12.95 -17.76
CA ILE A 500 32.51 11.65 -17.21
C ILE A 500 31.25 11.79 -16.37
N ILE A 501 31.20 12.83 -15.53
CA ILE A 501 30.02 13.17 -14.72
C ILE A 501 29.45 14.53 -15.15
N GLY A 502 28.12 14.71 -15.00
CA GLY A 502 27.43 15.96 -15.29
C GLY A 502 27.06 16.75 -14.04
N ASP A 503 27.00 16.10 -12.88
CA ASP A 503 26.65 16.70 -11.57
C ASP A 503 27.21 15.82 -10.45
N LEU A 504 27.36 16.44 -9.27
CA LEU A 504 27.83 15.76 -8.08
C LEU A 504 27.15 16.32 -6.84
N LYS A 505 26.79 15.44 -5.90
CA LYS A 505 26.21 15.83 -4.60
C LYS A 505 26.88 15.10 -3.46
N ILE A 506 27.04 15.78 -2.33
CA ILE A 506 27.42 15.16 -1.06
C ILE A 506 26.13 14.86 -0.31
N SER A 507 26.02 13.65 0.25
CA SER A 507 24.83 13.17 0.93
C SER A 507 25.16 12.61 2.30
N ILE A 508 24.13 12.41 3.12
CA ILE A 508 24.21 11.70 4.40
C ILE A 508 24.14 10.20 4.08
N TYR A 509 25.02 9.41 4.69
CA TYR A 509 24.92 7.95 4.57
C TYR A 509 23.94 7.42 5.62
N ASP A 510 22.79 6.96 5.18
CA ASP A 510 21.84 6.21 6.00
C ASP A 510 22.20 4.73 5.89
N ARG A 511 22.71 4.16 7.01
CA ARG A 511 23.11 2.75 7.12
C ARG A 511 21.86 1.90 7.33
N GLU A 512 21.61 0.95 6.46
CA GLU A 512 20.48 0.01 6.57
C GLU A 512 20.79 -1.10 7.61
N ILE A 513 21.02 -0.69 8.87
CA ILE A 513 21.59 -1.52 9.92
C ILE A 513 20.81 -2.82 10.13
N GLU A 514 19.48 -2.76 10.20
CA GLU A 514 18.62 -3.93 10.42
C GLU A 514 18.71 -4.93 9.28
N ARG A 515 18.84 -4.43 8.06
CA ARG A 515 18.91 -5.24 6.84
C ARG A 515 20.14 -6.14 6.82
N TYR A 516 21.21 -5.69 7.47
CA TYR A 516 22.48 -6.42 7.54
C TYR A 516 22.72 -7.06 8.92
N GLY A 517 21.66 -7.26 9.71
CA GLY A 517 21.70 -8.05 10.95
C GLY A 517 21.90 -7.26 12.22
N GLY A 518 21.75 -5.93 12.19
CA GLY A 518 21.83 -5.09 13.38
C GLY A 518 23.19 -4.42 13.57
N VAL A 519 23.28 -3.59 14.62
CA VAL A 519 24.44 -2.74 14.91
C VAL A 519 25.77 -3.53 14.96
N HIS A 520 25.75 -4.73 15.54
CA HIS A 520 26.95 -5.54 15.72
C HIS A 520 27.49 -6.16 14.42
N LEU A 521 26.63 -6.38 13.44
CA LEU A 521 27.00 -7.02 12.17
C LEU A 521 27.28 -6.00 11.05
N MET A 522 26.86 -4.75 11.20
CA MET A 522 26.96 -3.75 10.15
C MET A 522 28.41 -3.48 9.72
N ASP A 523 29.36 -3.43 10.66
CA ASP A 523 30.77 -3.19 10.31
C ASP A 523 31.39 -4.36 9.52
N ILE A 524 30.94 -5.61 9.75
CA ILE A 524 31.39 -6.76 8.95
C ILE A 524 30.71 -6.75 7.57
N ALA A 525 29.44 -6.36 7.50
CA ALA A 525 28.75 -6.19 6.24
C ALA A 525 29.45 -5.14 5.35
N GLU A 526 29.88 -4.01 5.93
CA GLU A 526 30.65 -2.99 5.21
C GLU A 526 32.00 -3.55 4.70
N GLN A 527 32.68 -4.43 5.45
CA GLN A 527 33.88 -5.10 4.95
C GLN A 527 33.59 -5.98 3.72
N VAL A 528 32.44 -6.66 3.69
CA VAL A 528 31.99 -7.38 2.48
C VAL A 528 31.76 -6.39 1.34
N PHE A 529 31.15 -5.24 1.60
CA PHE A 529 30.89 -4.22 0.57
C PHE A 529 32.18 -3.66 -0.03
N PHE A 530 33.23 -3.45 0.78
CA PHE A 530 34.54 -2.97 0.30
C PHE A 530 35.19 -3.97 -0.64
N ILE A 531 35.28 -5.24 -0.22
CA ILE A 531 35.88 -6.29 -1.05
C ILE A 531 35.06 -6.54 -2.31
N ASP A 532 33.74 -6.56 -2.20
CA ASP A 532 32.87 -6.80 -3.33
C ASP A 532 32.93 -5.68 -4.36
N SER A 533 33.07 -4.41 -3.94
CA SER A 533 33.28 -3.28 -4.83
C SER A 533 34.57 -3.43 -5.62
N PHE A 534 35.68 -3.74 -4.97
CA PHE A 534 36.96 -4.00 -5.63
C PHE A 534 36.90 -5.16 -6.65
N ILE A 535 36.18 -6.25 -6.28
CA ILE A 535 35.98 -7.40 -7.18
C ILE A 535 35.19 -6.97 -8.44
N VAL A 536 34.08 -6.26 -8.26
CA VAL A 536 33.24 -5.83 -9.38
C VAL A 536 33.97 -4.83 -10.27
N GLU A 537 34.68 -3.84 -9.71
CA GLU A 537 35.54 -2.90 -10.45
C GLU A 537 36.57 -3.63 -11.31
N SER A 538 37.21 -4.64 -10.70
CA SER A 538 38.19 -5.48 -11.41
C SER A 538 37.56 -6.26 -12.56
N ILE A 539 36.39 -6.86 -12.37
CA ILE A 539 35.62 -7.55 -13.41
C ILE A 539 35.26 -6.61 -14.56
N LEU A 540 34.70 -5.44 -14.25
CA LEU A 540 34.32 -4.45 -15.25
C LEU A 540 35.54 -3.95 -16.03
N ARG A 541 36.66 -3.74 -15.36
CA ARG A 541 37.95 -3.37 -15.99
C ARG A 541 38.45 -4.46 -16.91
N MET A 542 38.47 -5.72 -16.49
CA MET A 542 38.89 -6.86 -17.34
C MET A 542 38.02 -7.02 -18.58
N LYS A 543 36.69 -6.82 -18.43
CA LYS A 543 35.73 -6.82 -19.54
C LYS A 543 36.02 -5.69 -20.54
N ARG A 544 36.21 -4.48 -20.08
CA ARG A 544 36.50 -3.30 -20.90
C ARG A 544 37.82 -3.41 -21.62
N LEU A 545 38.82 -4.06 -21.03
CA LEU A 545 40.12 -4.33 -21.64
C LEU A 545 40.11 -5.59 -22.56
N GLY A 546 39.01 -6.31 -22.68
CA GLY A 546 38.88 -7.51 -23.47
C GLY A 546 39.63 -8.73 -22.92
N VAL A 547 40.00 -8.68 -21.63
CA VAL A 547 40.68 -9.82 -20.91
C VAL A 547 39.66 -10.85 -20.46
N LEU A 548 38.42 -10.42 -20.19
CA LEU A 548 37.30 -11.26 -19.74
C LEU A 548 36.17 -11.19 -20.77
N ALA A 549 36.02 -12.25 -21.56
CA ALA A 549 35.01 -12.33 -22.63
C ALA A 549 33.66 -12.89 -22.17
N MET A 550 33.60 -13.53 -20.97
CA MET A 550 32.40 -14.13 -20.41
C MET A 550 31.27 -13.10 -20.26
N ASP A 551 30.02 -13.50 -20.52
CA ASP A 551 28.85 -12.65 -20.36
C ASP A 551 28.69 -12.20 -18.89
N GLN A 552 28.26 -10.95 -18.68
CA GLN A 552 28.14 -10.35 -17.35
C GLN A 552 27.10 -11.07 -16.48
N GLU A 553 26.02 -11.55 -17.09
CA GLU A 553 25.01 -12.37 -16.42
C GLU A 553 25.59 -13.71 -15.95
N ASP A 554 26.41 -14.38 -16.77
CA ASP A 554 27.04 -15.65 -16.41
C ASP A 554 28.01 -15.45 -15.22
N ILE A 555 28.77 -14.36 -15.24
CA ILE A 555 29.67 -13.97 -14.13
C ILE A 555 28.85 -13.72 -12.85
N ALA A 556 27.75 -13.01 -12.94
CA ALA A 556 26.88 -12.75 -11.81
C ALA A 556 26.30 -14.04 -11.21
N ILE A 557 25.86 -14.98 -12.04
CA ILE A 557 25.36 -16.30 -11.60
C ILE A 557 26.45 -17.09 -10.86
N ILE A 558 27.66 -17.18 -11.43
CA ILE A 558 28.81 -17.83 -10.77
C ILE A 558 29.07 -17.18 -9.41
N SER A 559 29.09 -15.86 -9.37
CA SER A 559 29.33 -15.08 -8.17
C SER A 559 28.25 -15.30 -7.10
N ILE A 560 26.96 -15.35 -7.48
CA ILE A 560 25.84 -15.64 -6.56
C ILE A 560 25.99 -17.03 -5.93
N ILE A 561 26.32 -18.04 -6.76
CA ILE A 561 26.54 -19.41 -6.22
C ILE A 561 27.68 -19.42 -5.22
N MET A 562 28.78 -18.72 -5.48
CA MET A 562 29.88 -18.62 -4.52
C MET A 562 29.50 -17.85 -3.25
N TYR A 563 28.60 -16.86 -3.32
CA TYR A 563 28.03 -16.25 -2.12
C TYR A 563 27.22 -17.25 -1.30
N ILE A 564 26.32 -18.00 -1.93
CA ILE A 564 25.49 -19.01 -1.28
C ILE A 564 26.38 -20.06 -0.60
N GLN A 565 27.42 -20.54 -1.27
CA GLN A 565 28.39 -21.49 -0.69
C GLN A 565 29.19 -20.89 0.48
N GLY A 566 29.49 -19.60 0.45
CA GLY A 566 30.18 -18.91 1.55
C GLY A 566 29.32 -18.80 2.82
N PHE A 567 28.01 -18.63 2.66
CA PHE A 567 27.09 -18.49 3.78
C PHE A 567 26.50 -19.82 4.27
N TYR A 568 26.34 -20.84 3.40
CA TYR A 568 25.70 -22.11 3.74
C TYR A 568 26.65 -23.28 3.47
N GLU A 569 26.91 -24.08 4.49
CA GLU A 569 27.90 -25.15 4.42
C GLU A 569 27.40 -26.41 3.73
N ASN A 570 26.08 -26.66 3.77
CA ASN A 570 25.50 -27.86 3.18
C ASN A 570 24.53 -27.53 2.06
N PHE A 571 24.40 -28.49 1.14
CA PHE A 571 23.56 -28.34 -0.06
C PHE A 571 22.07 -28.16 0.27
N GLU A 572 21.56 -28.79 1.33
CA GLU A 572 20.16 -28.69 1.74
C GLU A 572 19.83 -27.26 2.17
N GLU A 573 20.67 -26.61 2.96
CA GLU A 573 20.49 -25.19 3.36
C GLU A 573 20.53 -24.26 2.14
N GLN A 574 21.46 -24.51 1.20
CA GLN A 574 21.57 -23.74 -0.04
C GLN A 574 20.28 -23.82 -0.86
N MET A 575 19.71 -25.03 -1.01
CA MET A 575 18.46 -25.25 -1.74
C MET A 575 17.26 -24.63 -1.03
N ASN A 576 17.20 -24.72 0.30
CA ASN A 576 16.16 -24.09 1.10
C ASN A 576 16.18 -22.56 0.96
N PHE A 577 17.37 -21.95 1.01
CA PHE A 577 17.51 -20.53 0.76
C PHE A 577 16.95 -20.12 -0.63
N LEU A 578 17.32 -20.86 -1.68
CA LEU A 578 16.83 -20.60 -3.04
C LEU A 578 15.32 -20.79 -3.15
N ALA A 579 14.76 -21.82 -2.54
CA ALA A 579 13.32 -22.11 -2.59
C ALA A 579 12.45 -21.03 -1.91
N ILE A 580 12.99 -20.43 -0.84
CA ILE A 580 12.28 -19.38 -0.10
C ILE A 580 12.34 -18.04 -0.84
N ASN A 581 13.48 -17.69 -1.42
CA ASN A 581 13.72 -16.35 -1.94
C ASN A 581 13.43 -16.19 -3.44
N TYR A 582 13.31 -17.28 -4.21
CA TYR A 582 13.18 -17.20 -5.67
C TYR A 582 12.11 -18.15 -6.20
N HIS A 583 11.22 -17.65 -7.06
CA HIS A 583 10.19 -18.44 -7.70
C HIS A 583 10.69 -19.03 -9.03
N THR A 584 10.50 -20.34 -9.22
CA THR A 584 11.02 -21.08 -10.38
C THR A 584 10.25 -20.84 -11.68
N SER A 585 9.11 -20.18 -11.68
CA SER A 585 8.26 -19.97 -12.86
C SER A 585 8.76 -18.89 -13.80
N ASP A 586 9.42 -17.87 -13.26
CA ASP A 586 9.87 -16.72 -14.00
C ASP A 586 11.18 -17.06 -14.75
N PHE A 587 11.31 -16.57 -15.97
CA PHE A 587 12.52 -16.75 -16.81
C PHE A 587 12.89 -18.21 -17.20
N MET A 588 12.03 -19.19 -16.96
CA MET A 588 12.30 -20.61 -17.28
C MET A 588 12.61 -20.84 -18.77
N SER A 589 12.03 -20.05 -19.68
CA SER A 589 12.33 -20.15 -21.10
C SER A 589 13.74 -19.71 -21.46
N GLU A 590 14.27 -18.70 -20.79
CA GLU A 590 15.63 -18.18 -20.99
C GLU A 590 16.66 -19.09 -20.35
N PHE A 591 16.38 -19.57 -19.15
CA PHE A 591 17.20 -20.58 -18.50
C PHE A 591 17.38 -21.82 -19.37
N LYS A 592 16.30 -22.35 -19.99
CA LYS A 592 16.39 -23.53 -20.88
C LYS A 592 17.34 -23.32 -22.04
N LYS A 593 17.47 -22.12 -22.59
CA LYS A 593 18.40 -21.78 -23.67
C LYS A 593 19.86 -21.83 -23.22
N LYS A 594 20.14 -21.38 -21.99
CA LYS A 594 21.51 -21.29 -21.44
C LYS A 594 21.86 -22.47 -20.51
N LYS A 595 20.93 -23.39 -20.23
CA LYS A 595 21.04 -24.42 -19.18
C LYS A 595 22.32 -25.24 -19.28
N GLN A 596 22.66 -25.79 -20.47
CA GLN A 596 23.81 -26.67 -20.65
C GLN A 596 25.11 -25.95 -20.31
N ARG A 597 25.27 -24.71 -20.78
CA ARG A 597 26.41 -23.84 -20.50
C ARG A 597 26.51 -23.48 -19.02
N LEU A 598 25.40 -23.01 -18.40
CA LEU A 598 25.40 -22.61 -17.00
C LEU A 598 25.69 -23.79 -16.06
N VAL A 599 25.09 -24.96 -16.30
CA VAL A 599 25.37 -26.17 -15.49
C VAL A 599 26.83 -26.58 -15.62
N SER A 600 27.43 -26.45 -16.80
CA SER A 600 28.85 -26.73 -16.99
C SER A 600 29.75 -25.74 -16.25
N LEU A 601 29.52 -24.43 -16.40
CA LEU A 601 30.30 -23.37 -15.75
C LEU A 601 30.17 -23.37 -14.22
N CYS A 602 28.95 -23.64 -13.73
CA CYS A 602 28.62 -23.62 -12.30
C CYS A 602 28.74 -24.99 -11.63
N GLY A 603 29.49 -25.91 -12.19
CA GLY A 603 29.71 -27.28 -11.68
C GLY A 603 30.45 -27.32 -10.35
N CYS A 604 29.85 -26.71 -9.31
CA CYS A 604 30.42 -26.66 -7.95
C CYS A 604 30.60 -28.03 -7.31
N GLU A 605 29.79 -29.03 -7.68
CA GLU A 605 29.94 -30.42 -7.27
C GLU A 605 31.23 -31.07 -7.81
N ASN A 606 31.81 -30.52 -8.87
CA ASN A 606 33.04 -30.97 -9.48
C ASN A 606 34.21 -30.00 -9.24
N ASP A 607 34.21 -29.26 -8.12
CA ASP A 607 35.25 -28.32 -7.74
C ASP A 607 35.54 -27.26 -8.82
N TRP A 608 34.50 -26.78 -9.51
CA TRP A 608 34.58 -25.74 -10.56
C TRP A 608 35.50 -26.09 -11.75
N LYS A 609 35.71 -27.38 -12.04
CA LYS A 609 36.67 -27.87 -13.07
C LYS A 609 36.56 -27.19 -14.40
N GLU A 610 35.35 -26.99 -14.89
CA GLU A 610 35.13 -26.38 -16.19
C GLU A 610 35.50 -24.90 -16.18
N LEU A 611 35.10 -24.16 -15.15
CA LEU A 611 35.50 -22.77 -14.96
C LEU A 611 37.02 -22.64 -14.83
N LEU A 612 37.68 -23.54 -14.13
CA LEU A 612 39.13 -23.54 -13.93
C LEU A 612 39.91 -24.13 -15.10
N SER A 613 39.25 -24.56 -16.18
CA SER A 613 39.90 -25.20 -17.36
C SER A 613 40.72 -24.23 -18.20
N ASN A 614 40.52 -22.92 -18.05
CA ASN A 614 41.22 -21.88 -18.80
C ASN A 614 41.69 -20.73 -17.89
N GLU A 615 42.57 -19.87 -18.42
CA GLU A 615 43.14 -18.74 -17.67
C GLU A 615 42.10 -17.69 -17.27
N GLU A 616 41.13 -17.43 -18.14
CA GLU A 616 40.03 -16.48 -17.92
C GLU A 616 39.19 -16.89 -16.70
N GLY A 617 38.71 -18.14 -16.69
CA GLY A 617 37.90 -18.66 -15.60
C GLY A 617 38.68 -18.81 -14.29
N THR A 618 39.95 -19.19 -14.38
CA THR A 618 40.86 -19.25 -13.20
C THR A 618 41.05 -17.87 -12.60
N SER A 619 41.27 -16.85 -13.42
CA SER A 619 41.43 -15.46 -12.95
C SER A 619 40.14 -14.94 -12.29
N LEU A 620 38.98 -15.20 -12.92
CA LEU A 620 37.68 -14.85 -12.36
C LEU A 620 37.44 -15.55 -11.01
N TYR A 621 37.66 -16.86 -10.95
CA TYR A 621 37.49 -17.64 -9.71
C TYR A 621 38.35 -17.10 -8.56
N ASN A 622 39.64 -16.86 -8.82
CA ASN A 622 40.54 -16.30 -7.82
C ASN A 622 40.10 -14.94 -7.33
N LEU A 623 39.64 -14.08 -8.23
CA LEU A 623 39.13 -12.76 -7.88
C LEU A 623 37.87 -12.87 -7.00
N LEU A 624 36.87 -13.66 -7.39
CA LEU A 624 35.66 -13.89 -6.62
C LEU A 624 35.95 -14.53 -5.26
N ASN A 625 36.94 -15.37 -5.16
CA ASN A 625 37.32 -16.06 -3.92
C ASN A 625 37.95 -15.13 -2.86
N MET A 626 38.42 -13.94 -3.22
CA MET A 626 39.01 -12.98 -2.28
C MET A 626 38.08 -12.62 -1.11
N ARG A 627 36.77 -12.66 -1.33
CA ARG A 627 35.75 -12.34 -0.28
C ARG A 627 35.50 -13.48 0.72
N THR A 628 35.94 -14.70 0.44
CA THR A 628 35.60 -15.90 1.23
C THR A 628 35.95 -15.75 2.72
N VAL A 629 37.09 -15.13 3.06
CA VAL A 629 37.51 -14.92 4.45
C VAL A 629 36.53 -14.05 5.23
N VAL A 630 36.07 -12.95 4.62
CA VAL A 630 35.13 -12.02 5.25
C VAL A 630 33.73 -12.62 5.30
N LEU A 631 33.32 -13.35 4.25
CA LEU A 631 32.03 -14.05 4.24
C LEU A 631 31.93 -15.10 5.33
N ASN A 632 33.01 -15.91 5.54
CA ASN A 632 33.04 -16.88 6.61
C ASN A 632 32.93 -16.22 7.99
N LYS A 633 33.67 -15.12 8.21
CA LYS A 633 33.56 -14.34 9.44
C LYS A 633 32.14 -13.81 9.65
N TYR A 634 31.50 -13.27 8.60
CA TYR A 634 30.17 -12.75 8.69
C TYR A 634 29.15 -13.85 8.99
N ARG A 635 29.23 -14.99 8.28
CA ARG A 635 28.42 -16.18 8.57
C ARG A 635 28.51 -16.62 10.01
N ASP A 636 29.74 -16.75 10.54
CA ASP A 636 29.99 -17.24 11.90
C ASP A 636 29.40 -16.28 12.94
N GLU A 637 29.55 -14.97 12.74
CA GLU A 637 28.93 -13.95 13.62
C GLU A 637 27.38 -13.92 13.50
N ILE A 638 26.81 -14.11 12.31
CA ILE A 638 25.34 -14.25 12.15
C ILE A 638 24.86 -15.45 12.97
N ASN A 639 25.50 -16.60 12.82
CA ASN A 639 25.13 -17.84 13.53
C ASN A 639 25.27 -17.70 15.04
N ASN A 640 26.23 -16.89 15.54
CA ASN A 640 26.41 -16.62 16.96
C ASN A 640 25.31 -15.75 17.55
N ILE A 641 24.79 -14.79 16.77
CA ILE A 641 23.75 -13.83 17.23
C ILE A 641 22.36 -14.44 17.17
N ASN A 642 22.02 -15.10 16.07
CA ASN A 642 20.70 -15.66 15.87
C ASN A 642 20.76 -16.92 14.99
N GLN A 643 20.20 -18.01 15.50
CA GLN A 643 20.15 -19.31 14.82
C GLN A 643 18.89 -19.48 13.96
N ASP A 644 18.01 -18.48 13.89
CA ASP A 644 16.83 -18.51 13.02
C ASP A 644 17.27 -18.48 11.54
N PRO A 645 16.94 -19.51 10.75
CA PRO A 645 17.26 -19.54 9.33
C PRO A 645 16.69 -18.35 8.55
N LEU A 646 15.52 -17.82 8.93
CA LEU A 646 14.91 -16.68 8.26
C LEU A 646 15.70 -15.39 8.45
N PHE A 647 16.26 -15.18 9.65
CA PHE A 647 17.15 -14.05 9.94
C PHE A 647 18.38 -14.07 9.03
N LYS A 648 19.07 -15.21 8.95
CA LYS A 648 20.23 -15.40 8.08
C LYS A 648 19.87 -15.23 6.61
N ASN A 649 18.76 -15.82 6.17
CA ASN A 649 18.30 -15.74 4.79
C ASN A 649 18.04 -14.28 4.34
N GLY A 650 17.44 -13.45 5.19
CA GLY A 650 17.21 -12.03 4.92
C GLY A 650 18.52 -11.26 4.68
N ILE A 651 19.51 -11.47 5.53
CA ILE A 651 20.84 -10.86 5.41
C ILE A 651 21.52 -11.30 4.10
N VAL A 652 21.54 -12.61 3.84
CA VAL A 652 22.19 -13.17 2.64
C VAL A 652 21.54 -12.67 1.37
N ALA A 653 20.20 -12.66 1.32
CA ALA A 653 19.45 -12.11 0.18
C ALA A 653 19.81 -10.64 -0.05
N SER A 654 19.94 -9.84 1.02
CA SER A 654 20.31 -8.42 0.94
C SER A 654 21.73 -8.20 0.42
N VAL A 655 22.68 -9.01 0.85
CA VAL A 655 24.08 -8.98 0.37
C VAL A 655 24.15 -9.36 -1.11
N ILE A 656 23.45 -10.42 -1.51
CA ILE A 656 23.40 -10.84 -2.93
C ILE A 656 22.73 -9.77 -3.78
N HIS A 657 21.62 -9.17 -3.32
CA HIS A 657 20.94 -8.08 -4.04
C HIS A 657 21.90 -6.91 -4.27
N LEU A 658 22.67 -6.50 -3.26
CA LEU A 658 23.62 -5.42 -3.37
C LEU A 658 24.77 -5.75 -4.33
N HIS A 659 25.23 -7.01 -4.36
CA HIS A 659 26.20 -7.50 -5.35
C HIS A 659 25.63 -7.42 -6.79
N CYS A 660 24.40 -7.89 -6.99
CA CYS A 660 23.74 -7.80 -8.30
C CYS A 660 23.60 -6.35 -8.77
N ASN A 661 23.22 -5.43 -7.86
CA ASN A 661 23.18 -3.99 -8.18
C ASN A 661 24.51 -3.45 -8.65
N ARG A 662 25.64 -3.88 -8.06
CA ARG A 662 26.96 -3.45 -8.50
C ARG A 662 27.37 -4.01 -9.86
N ILE A 663 27.12 -5.29 -10.08
CA ILE A 663 27.64 -6.00 -11.26
C ILE A 663 26.75 -5.84 -12.49
N ILE A 664 25.44 -5.84 -12.34
CA ILE A 664 24.49 -5.78 -13.46
C ILE A 664 23.90 -4.38 -13.65
N GLY A 665 23.64 -3.66 -12.57
CA GLY A 665 23.01 -2.33 -12.57
C GLY A 665 21.59 -2.36 -12.06
#